data_8c2130c06e507cebbad3f468634d31e8
#
_entry.id   8c2130c06e507cebbad3f468634d31e8
#
_cell.length_a   1.000
_cell.length_b   1.000
_cell.length_c   1.000
_cell.angle_alpha   90.00
_cell.angle_beta   90.00
_cell.angle_gamma   90.00
#
_symmetry.space_group_name_H-M   'P 1'
#
loop_
_entity.id
_entity.type
_entity.pdbx_description
1 polymer ?
#
loop_
_entity_poly.entity_id
_entity_poly.type
_entity_poly.pdbx_seq_one_letter_code
_entity_poly.pdbx_strand_id
1 'polypeptide(L)'
;MTRNPLTVERTSFIRAWLIGIGLAAFCAGFSSTLQASGLPDALPMRTELDTRIIIDGVIDEPAWQNIKAFSGFKVISPDTLADAPLKTNIKMFYTERGLYFSALMIQPPETLIERLSARDQFVNRDRISLSIDTSGTGLYAYWFAVNLGGSLMDGTILPERQYSSNWDGPWRGASQRTETGWSVEMMLPWSMMTLPASESGDRDIGIYIQRAAASIDEDWAYPGLPRTQNRFLSRFPKTKIKGINPKQQLTFYPYVSSSLDAVGDRATQKAGFDLFWRPTTAFQVTGSFNPDFGNVESDNVVVNLTSYETFFPEKRPFFLEGQEIFTTSPRANPGFRSGGTPTTLINTRRIGAPPRALTDTSIELSQTEANQPSELIAATKVTGQTGSLRYGLLVALEDDTALIGLKDGETVRQTQFGRDFTAARVLYENTQGSGRNAIGLLVTEVGHKDQTAQTLGVDLHHLSQSGKLVVDVQTLHSDTAIEAGHGAFADIVFRPQQGVQHKLTLDYFDRNLDISDFGFLQRNDVKGYRYRFERVQSDLKRLKGRETDLVVTQQWNFAGQQTRLGFSGAQELRFFNNTQLELKLDFYPKRWEDRNSDGNGAYRLQDRVQTGINYSSDSAKPFSYRLRANMRQEDIGGQNRSLSLDISYQPTDRLSTSLDFKYETRSGWLLHDAGSDFTRFHSESLRPKLEVSYFLTASQQARLSLQWVGIKAFERDRWRLPATGGQLAPDGASAGPRRDFSISRLSFQARYRWEIAPLSDLFVVYTRGSDLPSNVRSSFSNQLSEAWEQALVDSLVVKIRYRFGN
;
A
#
# COMPACT_ATOMS: atom_id res chain seq x y z
N MET A 1 -15.57 71.21 19.02
CA MET A 1 -15.46 71.63 20.42
C MET A 1 -15.08 70.44 21.25
N THR A 2 -13.80 70.37 21.58
CA THR A 2 -13.20 70.46 22.93
C THR A 2 -13.65 69.33 23.88
N ARG A 3 -12.86 68.47 24.43
CA ARG A 3 -11.50 68.44 25.00
C ARG A 3 -11.34 67.10 25.72
N ASN A 4 -10.20 66.50 25.56
CA ASN A 4 -9.47 65.64 26.52
C ASN A 4 -9.24 66.38 27.88
N PRO A 5 -8.74 65.80 28.96
CA PRO A 5 -7.75 64.73 29.05
C PRO A 5 -7.78 63.84 30.33
N LEU A 6 -6.95 62.74 30.23
CA LEU A 6 -5.98 62.20 31.23
C LEU A 6 -6.29 62.20 32.74
N THR A 7 -6.17 61.05 33.38
CA THR A 7 -5.10 60.86 34.43
C THR A 7 -4.80 59.38 34.69
N VAL A 8 -3.53 59.17 34.85
CA VAL A 8 -2.72 58.02 35.24
C VAL A 8 -2.95 57.63 36.70
N GLU A 9 -3.04 56.34 37.01
CA GLU A 9 -2.50 55.83 38.26
C GLU A 9 -1.72 54.52 38.07
N ARG A 10 -0.42 54.67 38.13
CA ARG A 10 0.50 53.60 38.42
C ARG A 10 0.50 53.36 39.94
N THR A 11 0.04 52.21 40.41
CA THR A 11 0.52 51.54 41.64
C THR A 11 -0.18 50.23 41.87
N SER A 12 0.39 49.13 41.39
CA SER A 12 0.17 47.75 41.94
C SER A 12 1.05 46.68 41.25
N PHE A 13 2.33 46.99 41.04
CA PHE A 13 3.27 45.99 40.50
C PHE A 13 4.32 45.47 41.52
N ILE A 14 4.18 45.79 42.82
CA ILE A 14 5.17 45.40 43.84
C ILE A 14 4.62 44.42 44.91
N ARG A 15 3.34 43.99 44.83
CA ARG A 15 2.80 43.02 45.82
C ARG A 15 2.61 41.59 45.33
N ALA A 16 2.94 41.27 44.06
CA ALA A 16 2.85 39.91 43.51
C ALA A 16 4.14 39.09 43.55
N TRP A 17 5.26 39.66 44.06
CA TRP A 17 6.60 38.99 44.06
C TRP A 17 7.00 38.38 45.41
N LEU A 18 6.21 38.56 46.47
CA LEU A 18 6.54 38.03 47.81
C LEU A 18 5.65 36.87 48.30
N ILE A 19 4.65 36.44 47.50
CA ILE A 19 3.84 35.21 47.77
C ILE A 19 4.28 34.00 46.92
N GLY A 20 5.16 34.21 45.91
CA GLY A 20 5.66 33.13 45.02
C GLY A 20 6.85 32.32 45.58
N ILE A 21 7.50 32.75 46.66
CA ILE A 21 8.67 32.09 47.21
C ILE A 21 8.37 31.20 48.42
N GLY A 22 7.17 31.29 48.98
CA GLY A 22 6.71 30.49 50.13
C GLY A 22 6.05 29.15 49.82
N LEU A 23 5.68 28.88 48.55
CA LEU A 23 5.04 27.62 48.16
C LEU A 23 5.93 26.64 47.36
N ALA A 24 7.16 27.05 47.03
CA ALA A 24 8.12 26.19 46.33
C ALA A 24 8.99 25.31 47.25
N ALA A 25 8.86 25.45 48.55
CA ALA A 25 9.64 24.70 49.54
C ALA A 25 8.91 23.58 50.29
N PHE A 26 7.62 23.31 49.94
CA PHE A 26 6.85 22.24 50.61
C PHE A 26 6.39 21.10 49.69
N CYS A 27 6.83 21.07 48.41
CA CYS A 27 6.59 19.94 47.49
C CYS A 27 7.83 19.13 47.17
N ALA A 28 8.92 19.25 47.92
CA ALA A 28 10.14 18.44 47.78
C ALA A 28 10.16 17.26 48.78
N GLY A 29 9.14 16.44 48.80
CA GLY A 29 9.14 15.27 49.64
C GLY A 29 7.94 14.41 49.42
N PHE A 30 8.00 13.64 48.34
CA PHE A 30 7.37 12.33 48.07
C PHE A 30 7.33 12.13 46.55
N SER A 31 8.48 12.17 45.89
CA SER A 31 8.66 11.49 44.63
C SER A 31 8.99 10.03 44.95
N SER A 32 7.98 9.22 45.21
CA SER A 32 8.13 7.81 45.04
C SER A 32 8.34 7.61 43.53
N THR A 33 9.59 7.45 43.12
CA THR A 33 9.98 6.91 41.84
C THR A 33 9.41 5.49 41.73
N LEU A 34 8.16 5.36 41.31
CA LEU A 34 7.74 4.20 40.57
C LEU A 34 8.59 4.20 39.29
N GLN A 35 9.78 3.58 39.37
CA GLN A 35 10.53 3.21 38.18
C GLN A 35 9.61 2.35 37.34
N ALA A 36 8.96 2.95 36.35
CA ALA A 36 8.39 2.21 35.27
C ALA A 36 9.53 1.36 34.69
N SER A 37 9.43 0.03 34.81
CA SER A 37 10.41 -0.90 34.30
C SER A 37 10.40 -0.75 32.76
N GLY A 38 11.28 0.07 32.25
CA GLY A 38 11.47 0.33 30.81
C GLY A 38 12.31 -0.77 30.17
N LEU A 39 12.51 -0.63 28.85
CA LEU A 39 13.46 -1.45 28.09
C LEU A 39 14.84 -1.40 28.77
N PRO A 40 15.51 -2.54 29.03
CA PRO A 40 16.84 -2.56 29.63
C PRO A 40 17.87 -1.91 28.68
N ASP A 41 18.87 -1.22 29.24
CA ASP A 41 19.96 -0.60 28.48
C ASP A 41 20.76 -1.60 27.64
N ALA A 42 20.85 -2.87 28.12
CA ALA A 42 21.43 -3.99 27.39
C ALA A 42 20.56 -5.23 27.56
N LEU A 43 20.30 -5.96 26.47
CA LEU A 43 19.63 -7.23 26.51
C LEU A 43 20.55 -8.32 27.07
N PRO A 44 20.03 -9.29 27.87
CA PRO A 44 20.80 -10.43 28.29
C PRO A 44 21.14 -11.35 27.11
N MET A 45 22.42 -11.75 27.02
CA MET A 45 22.88 -12.81 26.11
C MET A 45 22.78 -14.17 26.80
N ARG A 46 22.33 -15.16 26.04
CA ARG A 46 22.30 -16.57 26.48
C ARG A 46 23.09 -17.44 25.51
N THR A 47 23.67 -18.53 26.02
CA THR A 47 24.32 -19.53 25.19
C THR A 47 23.28 -20.47 24.55
N GLU A 48 23.59 -21.03 23.39
CA GLU A 48 22.69 -21.96 22.69
C GLU A 48 22.42 -23.26 23.47
N LEU A 49 23.36 -23.68 24.33
CA LEU A 49 23.21 -24.86 25.19
C LEU A 49 22.13 -24.67 26.27
N ASP A 50 21.90 -23.40 26.66
CA ASP A 50 20.90 -23.06 27.67
C ASP A 50 19.52 -22.73 27.04
N THR A 51 19.41 -22.79 25.72
CA THR A 51 18.22 -22.30 24.98
C THR A 51 17.61 -23.39 24.10
N ARG A 52 17.07 -24.46 24.72
CA ARG A 52 16.09 -25.30 24.05
C ARG A 52 14.71 -24.67 24.17
N ILE A 53 14.43 -23.67 23.34
CA ILE A 53 13.12 -23.04 23.24
C ILE A 53 12.34 -23.66 22.09
N ILE A 54 11.16 -24.11 22.36
CA ILE A 54 10.15 -24.51 21.39
C ILE A 54 9.25 -23.29 21.21
N ILE A 55 9.25 -22.68 20.03
CA ILE A 55 8.38 -21.52 19.73
C ILE A 55 6.96 -22.06 19.51
N ASP A 56 6.20 -22.22 20.60
CA ASP A 56 4.82 -22.71 20.59
C ASP A 56 3.84 -21.71 21.24
N GLY A 57 4.35 -20.62 21.79
CA GLY A 57 3.58 -19.55 22.42
C GLY A 57 3.37 -19.73 23.91
N VAL A 58 3.91 -20.79 24.53
CA VAL A 58 3.88 -21.05 25.98
C VAL A 58 5.20 -20.61 26.60
N ILE A 59 5.17 -19.66 27.56
CA ILE A 59 6.37 -19.05 28.16
C ILE A 59 6.76 -19.83 29.43
N ASP A 60 7.12 -21.11 29.30
CA ASP A 60 7.43 -22.00 30.43
C ASP A 60 8.89 -22.47 30.48
N GLU A 61 9.68 -22.21 29.41
CA GLU A 61 11.04 -22.69 29.36
C GLU A 61 11.96 -21.99 30.37
N PRO A 62 12.99 -22.71 30.86
CA PRO A 62 13.97 -22.16 31.78
C PRO A 62 14.70 -20.91 31.26
N ALA A 63 14.82 -20.77 29.93
CA ALA A 63 15.43 -19.63 29.30
C ALA A 63 14.73 -18.30 29.62
N TRP A 64 13.44 -18.30 29.86
CA TRP A 64 12.67 -17.14 30.27
C TRP A 64 12.75 -16.83 31.78
N GLN A 65 13.27 -17.78 32.56
CA GLN A 65 13.46 -17.56 34.00
C GLN A 65 14.55 -16.52 34.21
N ASN A 66 14.40 -15.71 35.24
CA ASN A 66 15.32 -14.61 35.58
C ASN A 66 15.45 -13.48 34.53
N ILE A 67 14.66 -13.51 33.46
CA ILE A 67 14.54 -12.34 32.56
C ILE A 67 13.54 -11.38 33.17
N LYS A 68 13.99 -10.16 33.46
CA LYS A 68 13.14 -9.10 34.01
C LYS A 68 12.13 -8.67 32.94
N ALA A 69 10.85 -8.79 33.23
CA ALA A 69 9.79 -8.28 32.37
C ALA A 69 9.71 -6.75 32.46
N PHE A 70 9.40 -6.11 31.34
CA PHE A 70 9.07 -4.69 31.29
C PHE A 70 7.69 -4.45 30.68
N SER A 71 7.11 -3.26 30.92
CA SER A 71 5.77 -2.85 30.53
C SER A 71 5.78 -1.32 30.33
N GLY A 72 4.62 -0.67 30.28
CA GLY A 72 4.53 0.80 30.16
C GLY A 72 3.94 1.22 28.82
N PHE A 73 2.99 0.43 28.32
CA PHE A 73 2.27 0.73 27.08
C PHE A 73 1.37 1.95 27.22
N LYS A 74 1.32 2.77 26.18
CA LYS A 74 0.43 3.93 26.04
C LYS A 74 -0.52 3.74 24.90
N VAL A 75 -1.73 4.28 25.02
CA VAL A 75 -2.73 4.28 23.96
C VAL A 75 -2.29 5.22 22.84
N ILE A 76 -2.08 4.68 21.64
CA ILE A 76 -1.66 5.43 20.45
C ILE A 76 -2.73 5.53 19.36
N SER A 77 -3.79 4.75 19.50
CA SER A 77 -5.00 4.85 18.68
C SER A 77 -6.20 4.47 19.55
N PRO A 78 -7.08 5.41 19.86
CA PRO A 78 -7.02 6.86 19.61
C PRO A 78 -5.77 7.49 20.25
N ASP A 79 -5.30 8.61 19.67
CA ASP A 79 -4.01 9.22 20.02
C ASP A 79 -4.07 10.03 21.33
N THR A 80 -4.37 9.35 22.44
CA THR A 80 -4.54 9.95 23.78
C THR A 80 -3.27 9.94 24.61
N LEU A 81 -2.37 8.99 24.37
CA LEU A 81 -1.18 8.69 25.19
C LEU A 81 -1.49 8.36 26.66
N ALA A 82 -2.72 8.02 26.97
CA ALA A 82 -3.11 7.48 28.27
C ALA A 82 -2.41 6.13 28.54
N ASP A 83 -2.34 5.71 29.77
CA ASP A 83 -1.88 4.36 30.12
C ASP A 83 -2.80 3.30 29.51
N ALA A 84 -2.22 2.25 28.94
CA ALA A 84 -3.00 1.14 28.40
C ALA A 84 -3.84 0.48 29.52
N PRO A 85 -5.14 0.25 29.30
CA PRO A 85 -6.03 -0.27 30.35
C PRO A 85 -5.73 -1.71 30.75
N LEU A 86 -5.08 -2.51 29.87
CA LEU A 86 -4.74 -3.90 30.11
C LEU A 86 -3.23 -4.10 30.08
N LYS A 87 -2.73 -4.88 31.02
CA LYS A 87 -1.30 -5.09 31.22
C LYS A 87 -0.69 -5.95 30.11
N THR A 88 0.50 -5.56 29.68
CA THR A 88 1.36 -6.31 28.75
C THR A 88 2.74 -6.43 29.37
N ASN A 89 3.25 -7.64 29.55
CA ASN A 89 4.56 -7.95 30.08
C ASN A 89 5.43 -8.50 28.97
N ILE A 90 6.60 -7.89 28.76
CA ILE A 90 7.54 -8.26 27.69
C ILE A 90 8.83 -8.78 28.32
N LYS A 91 9.35 -9.88 27.78
CA LYS A 91 10.70 -10.37 28.08
C LYS A 91 11.46 -10.53 26.78
N MET A 92 12.74 -10.20 26.78
CA MET A 92 13.63 -10.31 25.62
C MET A 92 15.02 -10.76 26.05
N PHE A 93 15.64 -11.60 25.25
CA PHE A 93 17.05 -11.95 25.30
C PHE A 93 17.54 -12.32 23.89
N TYR A 94 18.84 -12.53 23.71
CA TYR A 94 19.40 -12.91 22.42
C TYR A 94 20.46 -14.01 22.55
N THR A 95 20.70 -14.68 21.43
CA THR A 95 21.82 -15.63 21.24
C THR A 95 22.61 -15.22 20.02
N GLU A 96 23.64 -15.97 19.66
CA GLU A 96 24.37 -15.77 18.39
C GLU A 96 23.47 -15.98 17.17
N ARG A 97 22.40 -16.77 17.27
CA ARG A 97 21.46 -17.07 16.17
C ARG A 97 20.44 -15.97 15.93
N GLY A 98 19.92 -15.39 17.01
CA GLY A 98 18.79 -14.47 16.86
C GLY A 98 18.33 -13.83 18.15
N LEU A 99 17.31 -12.99 18.01
CA LEU A 99 16.57 -12.35 19.08
C LEU A 99 15.38 -13.22 19.46
N TYR A 100 15.19 -13.44 20.77
CA TYR A 100 14.02 -14.09 21.36
C TYR A 100 13.17 -13.04 22.05
N PHE A 101 11.89 -13.07 21.76
CA PHE A 101 10.88 -12.17 22.29
C PHE A 101 9.72 -12.96 22.85
N SER A 102 9.27 -12.64 24.05
CA SER A 102 8.01 -13.15 24.59
C SER A 102 7.14 -12.04 25.13
N ALA A 103 5.83 -12.21 25.01
CA ALA A 103 4.84 -11.29 25.52
C ALA A 103 3.69 -12.03 26.22
N LEU A 104 3.35 -11.61 27.43
CA LEU A 104 2.15 -12.03 28.14
C LEU A 104 1.16 -10.86 28.22
N MET A 105 0.04 -11.01 27.56
CA MET A 105 -1.03 -10.02 27.46
C MET A 105 -2.21 -10.41 28.35
N ILE A 106 -2.41 -9.66 29.44
CA ILE A 106 -3.57 -9.85 30.31
C ILE A 106 -4.80 -9.26 29.63
N GLN A 107 -5.83 -10.08 29.45
CA GLN A 107 -7.09 -9.68 28.80
C GLN A 107 -8.19 -10.68 29.15
N PRO A 108 -9.42 -10.24 29.50
CA PRO A 108 -10.52 -11.14 29.77
C PRO A 108 -10.76 -12.10 28.60
N PRO A 109 -10.83 -13.45 28.85
CA PRO A 109 -10.91 -14.43 27.77
C PRO A 109 -12.07 -14.24 26.79
N GLU A 110 -13.20 -13.71 27.26
CA GLU A 110 -14.39 -13.42 26.46
C GLU A 110 -14.23 -12.23 25.50
N THR A 111 -13.20 -11.41 25.69
CA THR A 111 -12.87 -10.26 24.83
C THR A 111 -11.80 -10.58 23.79
N LEU A 112 -11.27 -11.79 23.80
CA LEU A 112 -10.23 -12.23 22.87
C LEU A 112 -10.81 -12.40 21.46
N ILE A 113 -10.23 -11.71 20.49
CA ILE A 113 -10.58 -11.80 19.07
C ILE A 113 -9.49 -12.58 18.33
N GLU A 114 -9.78 -13.84 18.08
CA GLU A 114 -8.94 -14.76 17.33
C GLU A 114 -9.47 -14.91 15.90
N ARG A 115 -8.62 -14.72 14.89
CA ARG A 115 -9.00 -14.86 13.49
C ARG A 115 -7.77 -15.26 12.68
N LEU A 116 -7.84 -16.37 11.99
CA LEU A 116 -6.80 -16.80 11.08
C LEU A 116 -6.82 -15.99 9.78
N SER A 117 -5.66 -15.75 9.20
CA SER A 117 -5.48 -15.15 7.90
C SER A 117 -4.25 -15.74 7.21
N ALA A 118 -4.12 -15.52 5.92
CA ALA A 118 -2.82 -15.67 5.27
C ALA A 118 -1.79 -14.68 5.88
N ARG A 119 -0.49 -14.96 5.65
CA ARG A 119 0.61 -14.06 6.05
C ARG A 119 0.35 -12.65 5.52
N ASP A 120 0.71 -11.64 6.28
CA ASP A 120 0.67 -10.21 5.97
C ASP A 120 -0.71 -9.61 5.69
N GLN A 121 -1.78 -10.33 5.99
CA GLN A 121 -3.13 -9.79 5.88
C GLN A 121 -3.57 -9.06 7.15
N PHE A 122 -3.94 -7.78 7.00
CA PHE A 122 -4.51 -6.98 8.07
C PHE A 122 -5.99 -7.31 8.26
N VAL A 123 -6.27 -8.07 9.34
CA VAL A 123 -7.62 -8.38 9.82
C VAL A 123 -7.77 -7.82 11.23
N ASN A 124 -8.95 -7.32 11.60
CA ASN A 124 -9.19 -6.84 12.97
C ASN A 124 -9.21 -8.00 13.95
N ARG A 125 -8.15 -8.12 14.76
CA ARG A 125 -7.92 -9.19 15.76
C ARG A 125 -6.86 -8.77 16.75
N ASP A 126 -6.76 -9.50 17.86
CA ASP A 126 -5.71 -9.28 18.85
C ASP A 126 -4.34 -9.63 18.25
N ARG A 127 -3.36 -8.72 18.42
CA ARG A 127 -2.04 -8.80 17.81
C ARG A 127 -1.00 -8.13 18.67
N ILE A 128 0.21 -8.71 18.71
CA ILE A 128 1.41 -8.06 19.23
C ILE A 128 2.43 -7.94 18.09
N SER A 129 3.11 -6.81 17.97
CA SER A 129 4.17 -6.61 17.00
C SER A 129 5.42 -6.02 17.64
N LEU A 130 6.57 -6.44 17.13
CA LEU A 130 7.90 -5.95 17.49
C LEU A 130 8.52 -5.30 16.25
N SER A 131 8.98 -4.06 16.39
CA SER A 131 9.77 -3.39 15.35
C SER A 131 11.20 -3.19 15.85
N ILE A 132 12.17 -3.48 14.99
CA ILE A 132 13.60 -3.47 15.32
C ILE A 132 14.35 -2.61 14.30
N ASP A 133 14.90 -1.49 14.76
CA ASP A 133 15.93 -0.76 14.02
C ASP A 133 17.29 -1.39 14.36
N THR A 134 17.77 -2.24 13.46
CA THR A 134 19.01 -2.99 13.62
C THR A 134 20.27 -2.12 13.59
N SER A 135 20.15 -0.90 13.10
CA SER A 135 21.24 0.07 13.03
C SER A 135 21.26 1.06 14.18
N GLY A 136 20.16 1.22 14.89
CA GLY A 136 19.97 2.26 15.89
C GLY A 136 20.04 3.68 15.34
N THR A 137 19.99 3.86 14.01
CA THR A 137 20.10 5.18 13.35
C THR A 137 18.76 5.84 13.08
N GLY A 138 17.66 5.11 13.18
CA GLY A 138 16.32 5.60 12.90
C GLY A 138 16.00 5.74 11.40
N LEU A 139 16.76 5.07 10.52
CA LEU A 139 16.58 5.15 9.08
C LEU A 139 15.71 4.02 8.52
N TYR A 140 15.81 2.83 9.14
CA TYR A 140 15.22 1.62 8.64
C TYR A 140 14.94 0.65 9.77
N ALA A 141 13.82 -0.02 9.72
CA ALA A 141 13.50 -1.07 10.68
C ALA A 141 12.78 -2.24 10.02
N TYR A 142 12.85 -3.40 10.66
CA TYR A 142 11.99 -4.56 10.40
C TYR A 142 10.87 -4.58 11.41
N TRP A 143 9.70 -5.06 11.02
CA TRP A 143 8.59 -5.30 11.95
C TRP A 143 8.07 -6.72 11.79
N PHE A 144 7.70 -7.31 12.91
CA PHE A 144 7.23 -8.68 13.02
C PHE A 144 5.98 -8.68 13.89
N ALA A 145 4.97 -9.42 13.53
CA ALA A 145 3.75 -9.52 14.32
C ALA A 145 3.22 -10.94 14.36
N VAL A 146 2.79 -11.34 15.58
CA VAL A 146 2.05 -12.56 15.80
C VAL A 146 0.63 -12.18 16.21
N ASN A 147 -0.33 -12.75 15.54
CA ASN A 147 -1.73 -12.59 15.83
C ASN A 147 -2.21 -13.72 16.74
N LEU A 148 -3.22 -13.46 17.55
CA LEU A 148 -3.89 -14.55 18.27
C LEU A 148 -4.47 -15.52 17.24
N GLY A 149 -4.15 -16.84 17.40
CA GLY A 149 -4.38 -17.89 16.40
C GLY A 149 -3.14 -18.27 15.57
N GLY A 150 -1.99 -17.54 15.72
CA GLY A 150 -0.70 -17.91 15.15
C GLY A 150 -0.41 -17.42 13.73
N SER A 151 -1.29 -16.64 13.08
CA SER A 151 -0.97 -16.03 11.78
C SER A 151 0.13 -14.99 11.94
N LEU A 152 1.14 -15.06 11.06
CA LEU A 152 2.32 -14.20 11.08
C LEU A 152 2.17 -13.01 10.12
N MET A 153 2.84 -11.91 10.46
CA MET A 153 3.00 -10.75 9.58
C MET A 153 4.39 -10.16 9.79
N ASP A 154 5.01 -9.71 8.72
CA ASP A 154 6.30 -9.04 8.79
C ASP A 154 6.50 -8.04 7.64
N GLY A 155 7.65 -7.38 7.65
CA GLY A 155 8.01 -6.41 6.63
C GLY A 155 9.02 -5.40 7.13
N THR A 156 9.03 -4.25 6.46
CA THR A 156 10.00 -3.18 6.69
C THR A 156 9.31 -1.86 7.02
N ILE A 157 10.04 -0.97 7.67
CA ILE A 157 9.60 0.40 7.95
C ILE A 157 10.64 1.34 7.37
N LEU A 158 10.23 2.13 6.38
CA LEU A 158 11.03 3.21 5.80
C LEU A 158 10.92 4.48 6.63
N PRO A 159 11.81 5.46 6.48
CA PRO A 159 11.76 6.71 7.21
C PRO A 159 10.44 7.45 6.99
N GLU A 160 9.74 7.92 7.96
CA GLU A 160 9.78 7.67 9.40
C GLU A 160 8.76 6.59 9.79
N ARG A 161 7.59 6.56 9.15
CA ARG A 161 6.47 5.67 9.48
C ARG A 161 5.85 5.03 8.22
N GLN A 162 6.68 4.71 7.25
CA GLN A 162 6.23 4.08 6.02
C GLN A 162 6.36 2.55 6.16
N TYR A 163 5.29 1.90 6.59
CA TYR A 163 5.23 0.45 6.70
C TYR A 163 5.05 -0.19 5.32
N SER A 164 5.80 -1.25 5.09
CA SER A 164 5.67 -2.14 3.93
C SER A 164 5.61 -3.59 4.41
N SER A 165 4.72 -4.38 3.86
CA SER A 165 4.64 -5.84 4.03
C SER A 165 5.25 -6.60 2.84
N ASN A 166 6.12 -5.95 2.06
CA ASN A 166 6.70 -6.52 0.85
C ASN A 166 7.94 -7.39 1.12
N TRP A 167 8.40 -7.47 2.37
CA TRP A 167 9.54 -8.27 2.79
C TRP A 167 9.10 -9.40 3.71
N ASP A 168 9.52 -10.61 3.41
CA ASP A 168 9.25 -11.83 4.16
C ASP A 168 10.53 -12.44 4.72
N GLY A 169 10.58 -12.66 6.04
CA GLY A 169 11.70 -13.31 6.73
C GLY A 169 11.40 -14.75 7.15
N PRO A 170 12.44 -15.63 7.20
CA PRO A 170 12.29 -17.01 7.66
C PRO A 170 12.35 -17.10 9.20
N TRP A 171 11.49 -16.42 9.91
CA TRP A 171 11.39 -16.42 11.37
C TRP A 171 10.26 -17.31 11.87
N ARG A 172 10.21 -17.52 13.19
CA ARG A 172 9.19 -18.30 13.85
C ARG A 172 8.48 -17.47 14.91
N GLY A 173 7.17 -17.63 14.97
CA GLY A 173 6.33 -17.03 15.98
C GLY A 173 5.11 -17.90 16.26
N ALA A 174 4.68 -17.94 17.50
CA ALA A 174 3.50 -18.67 17.92
C ALA A 174 2.74 -17.91 19.01
N SER A 175 1.46 -18.18 19.13
CA SER A 175 0.59 -17.62 20.16
C SER A 175 -0.25 -18.70 20.82
N GLN A 176 -0.54 -18.54 22.12
CA GLN A 176 -1.36 -19.44 22.90
C GLN A 176 -2.33 -18.68 23.79
N ARG A 177 -3.56 -19.16 23.92
CA ARG A 177 -4.49 -18.69 24.94
C ARG A 177 -4.03 -19.13 26.32
N THR A 178 -4.18 -18.25 27.31
CA THR A 178 -3.93 -18.52 28.71
C THR A 178 -5.20 -18.31 29.53
N GLU A 179 -5.23 -18.76 30.80
CA GLU A 179 -6.38 -18.52 31.69
C GLU A 179 -6.71 -17.03 31.89
N THR A 180 -5.70 -16.14 31.80
CA THR A 180 -5.82 -14.70 32.05
C THR A 180 -5.70 -13.83 30.81
N GLY A 181 -5.59 -14.43 29.61
CA GLY A 181 -5.38 -13.70 28.38
C GLY A 181 -4.72 -14.54 27.29
N TRP A 182 -3.57 -14.14 26.83
CA TRP A 182 -2.82 -14.87 25.80
C TRP A 182 -1.32 -14.52 25.84
N SER A 183 -0.51 -15.40 25.29
CA SER A 183 0.94 -15.27 25.22
C SER A 183 1.48 -15.43 23.80
N VAL A 184 2.67 -14.94 23.58
CA VAL A 184 3.39 -15.00 22.30
C VAL A 184 4.86 -15.28 22.55
N GLU A 185 5.44 -16.09 21.67
CA GLU A 185 6.87 -16.25 21.52
C GLU A 185 7.30 -16.01 20.08
N MET A 186 8.48 -15.39 19.90
CA MET A 186 9.11 -15.16 18.59
C MET A 186 10.60 -15.47 18.68
N MET A 187 11.13 -16.07 17.60
CA MET A 187 12.58 -16.22 17.36
C MET A 187 12.91 -15.58 16.02
N LEU A 188 13.75 -14.54 16.03
CA LEU A 188 14.10 -13.69 14.90
C LEU A 188 15.58 -13.89 14.57
N PRO A 189 15.95 -14.67 13.52
CA PRO A 189 17.33 -14.88 13.11
C PRO A 189 18.04 -13.59 12.70
N TRP A 190 19.24 -13.34 13.22
CA TRP A 190 20.04 -12.18 12.81
C TRP A 190 20.39 -12.19 11.32
N SER A 191 20.55 -13.37 10.74
CA SER A 191 20.93 -13.55 9.33
C SER A 191 19.92 -13.00 8.34
N MET A 192 18.63 -12.93 8.71
CA MET A 192 17.58 -12.42 7.82
C MET A 192 17.51 -10.89 7.76
N MET A 193 18.15 -10.19 8.71
CA MET A 193 18.10 -8.73 8.82
C MET A 193 19.43 -8.10 8.38
N THR A 194 19.36 -6.92 7.77
CA THR A 194 20.55 -6.10 7.52
C THR A 194 21.05 -5.51 8.82
N LEU A 195 22.32 -5.78 9.16
CA LEU A 195 23.00 -5.26 10.34
C LEU A 195 24.19 -4.41 9.89
N PRO A 196 24.42 -3.22 10.44
CA PRO A 196 25.61 -2.43 10.12
C PRO A 196 26.89 -3.22 10.42
N ALA A 197 27.94 -2.95 9.67
CA ALA A 197 29.26 -3.51 9.96
C ALA A 197 29.72 -3.09 11.38
N SER A 198 30.27 -4.03 12.13
CA SER A 198 30.84 -3.81 13.46
C SER A 198 32.01 -4.78 13.67
N GLU A 199 33.18 -4.28 13.98
CA GLU A 199 34.36 -5.11 14.24
C GLU A 199 34.24 -5.95 15.51
N SER A 200 33.64 -5.39 16.56
CA SER A 200 33.39 -6.09 17.84
C SER A 200 32.12 -6.94 17.82
N GLY A 201 31.24 -6.74 16.85
CA GLY A 201 29.89 -7.30 16.87
C GLY A 201 28.91 -6.59 17.82
N ASP A 202 29.36 -5.51 18.48
CA ASP A 202 28.52 -4.72 19.39
C ASP A 202 27.67 -3.73 18.62
N ARG A 203 26.38 -3.60 18.98
CA ARG A 203 25.44 -2.69 18.32
C ARG A 203 24.40 -2.15 19.27
N ASP A 204 23.96 -0.91 19.01
CA ASP A 204 22.74 -0.36 19.57
C ASP A 204 21.59 -0.67 18.61
N ILE A 205 20.55 -1.33 19.08
CA ILE A 205 19.33 -1.60 18.32
C ILE A 205 18.16 -0.79 18.90
N GLY A 206 17.33 -0.23 18.02
CA GLY A 206 16.11 0.47 18.41
C GLY A 206 14.92 -0.48 18.50
N ILE A 207 14.08 -0.34 19.53
CA ILE A 207 12.94 -1.24 19.80
C ILE A 207 11.64 -0.46 19.89
N TYR A 208 10.60 -0.96 19.21
CA TYR A 208 9.23 -0.48 19.36
C TYR A 208 8.27 -1.67 19.38
N ILE A 209 7.34 -1.69 20.32
CA ILE A 209 6.38 -2.78 20.49
C ILE A 209 4.98 -2.19 20.46
N GLN A 210 4.09 -2.81 19.67
CA GLN A 210 2.69 -2.41 19.57
C GLN A 210 1.76 -3.59 19.82
N ARG A 211 0.73 -3.39 20.62
CA ARG A 211 -0.37 -4.32 20.84
C ARG A 211 -1.66 -3.75 20.28
N ALA A 212 -2.39 -4.52 19.48
CA ALA A 212 -3.76 -4.22 19.08
C ALA A 212 -4.73 -4.98 19.99
N ALA A 213 -5.68 -4.26 20.58
CA ALA A 213 -6.79 -4.80 21.38
C ALA A 213 -8.08 -4.63 20.56
N ALA A 214 -8.41 -5.67 19.78
CA ALA A 214 -9.43 -5.58 18.74
C ALA A 214 -10.85 -5.37 19.27
N SER A 215 -11.18 -5.96 20.43
CA SER A 215 -12.52 -5.86 21.03
C SER A 215 -12.91 -4.42 21.42
N ILE A 216 -11.92 -3.60 21.72
CA ILE A 216 -12.11 -2.19 22.05
C ILE A 216 -11.56 -1.24 20.98
N ASP A 217 -11.11 -1.76 19.84
CA ASP A 217 -10.56 -1.00 18.70
C ASP A 217 -9.50 0.01 19.17
N GLU A 218 -8.50 -0.48 19.91
CA GLU A 218 -7.37 0.33 20.38
C GLU A 218 -6.03 -0.29 20.00
N ASP A 219 -5.07 0.59 19.71
CA ASP A 219 -3.65 0.23 19.63
C ASP A 219 -2.86 0.87 20.77
N TRP A 220 -2.03 0.09 21.41
CA TRP A 220 -1.14 0.50 22.49
C TRP A 220 0.30 0.23 22.11
N ALA A 221 1.23 1.09 22.53
CA ALA A 221 2.63 0.93 22.19
C ALA A 221 3.59 1.29 23.31
N TYR A 222 4.76 0.66 23.25
CA TYR A 222 5.95 1.00 24.00
C TYR A 222 7.12 1.27 23.03
N PRO A 223 7.73 2.47 23.08
CA PRO A 223 7.25 3.67 23.77
C PRO A 223 5.97 4.22 23.14
N GLY A 224 5.22 5.04 23.88
CA GLY A 224 4.02 5.72 23.38
C GLY A 224 4.36 6.79 22.37
N LEU A 225 4.43 6.43 21.09
CA LEU A 225 4.70 7.35 19.99
C LEU A 225 3.41 7.68 19.24
N PRO A 226 2.89 8.92 19.30
CA PRO A 226 1.66 9.32 18.64
C PRO A 226 1.71 9.09 17.13
N ARG A 227 0.61 8.61 16.54
CA ARG A 227 0.52 8.45 15.07
C ARG A 227 0.52 9.77 14.31
N THR A 228 0.18 10.85 14.99
CA THR A 228 0.10 12.21 14.44
C THR A 228 1.44 12.96 14.46
N GLN A 229 2.55 12.33 14.83
CA GLN A 229 3.91 12.89 14.77
C GLN A 229 4.68 12.36 13.55
N ASN A 230 5.57 13.21 12.97
CA ASN A 230 6.42 12.79 11.85
C ASN A 230 7.56 11.88 12.28
N ARG A 231 8.10 12.09 13.47
CA ARG A 231 9.17 11.26 14.01
C ARG A 231 8.63 9.95 14.53
N PHE A 232 9.25 8.86 14.11
CA PHE A 232 8.90 7.53 14.57
C PHE A 232 10.15 6.67 14.81
N LEU A 233 10.84 6.23 13.76
CA LEU A 233 12.04 5.38 13.87
C LEU A 233 13.13 6.04 14.73
N SER A 234 13.36 7.33 14.51
CA SER A 234 14.33 8.13 15.27
C SER A 234 14.01 8.27 16.77
N ARG A 235 12.82 7.82 17.20
CA ARG A 235 12.37 7.85 18.60
C ARG A 235 12.34 6.48 19.27
N PHE A 236 12.79 5.43 18.62
CA PHE A 236 12.89 4.12 19.25
C PHE A 236 13.92 4.15 20.40
N PRO A 237 13.56 3.71 21.61
CA PRO A 237 14.53 3.51 22.67
C PRO A 237 15.55 2.45 22.23
N LYS A 238 16.81 2.69 22.58
CA LYS A 238 17.91 1.83 22.18
C LYS A 238 18.29 0.87 23.30
N THR A 239 18.68 -0.34 22.90
CA THR A 239 19.27 -1.33 23.78
C THR A 239 20.50 -1.94 23.12
N LYS A 240 21.46 -2.41 23.93
CA LYS A 240 22.73 -2.94 23.42
C LYS A 240 22.65 -4.45 23.24
N ILE A 241 23.22 -4.91 22.14
CA ILE A 241 23.59 -6.30 21.89
C ILE A 241 25.09 -6.38 21.61
N LYS A 242 25.74 -7.48 22.01
CA LYS A 242 27.19 -7.64 21.90
C LYS A 242 27.54 -8.94 21.19
N GLY A 243 28.68 -8.93 20.48
CA GLY A 243 29.28 -10.13 19.91
C GLY A 243 28.51 -10.77 18.77
N ILE A 244 27.63 -10.04 18.09
CA ILE A 244 26.80 -10.60 17.02
C ILE A 244 27.45 -10.37 15.65
N ASN A 245 27.92 -11.45 15.03
CA ASN A 245 28.49 -11.50 13.69
C ASN A 245 27.80 -12.58 12.86
N PRO A 246 26.64 -12.26 12.25
CA PRO A 246 25.91 -13.26 11.48
C PRO A 246 26.73 -13.79 10.31
N LYS A 247 26.67 -15.10 10.09
CA LYS A 247 27.30 -15.77 8.95
C LYS A 247 26.62 -15.34 7.65
N GLN A 248 27.31 -15.50 6.52
CA GLN A 248 26.70 -15.33 5.21
C GLN A 248 25.45 -16.21 5.08
N GLN A 249 24.47 -15.69 4.39
CA GLN A 249 23.26 -16.41 4.04
C GLN A 249 23.23 -16.70 2.56
N LEU A 250 22.97 -17.95 2.22
CA LEU A 250 22.68 -18.38 0.86
C LEU A 250 21.38 -19.17 0.90
N THR A 251 20.37 -18.70 0.19
CA THR A 251 19.06 -19.33 0.13
C THR A 251 18.69 -19.55 -1.34
N PHE A 252 18.21 -20.73 -1.64
CA PHE A 252 17.81 -21.14 -2.97
C PHE A 252 16.35 -21.59 -2.95
N TYR A 253 15.55 -21.07 -3.88
CA TYR A 253 14.12 -21.39 -4.00
C TYR A 253 13.82 -21.97 -5.38
N PRO A 254 14.05 -23.26 -5.62
CA PRO A 254 13.59 -23.90 -6.84
C PRO A 254 12.05 -23.97 -6.84
N TYR A 255 11.48 -23.87 -8.01
CA TYR A 255 10.07 -24.12 -8.21
C TYR A 255 9.84 -24.99 -9.46
N VAL A 256 8.71 -25.69 -9.44
CA VAL A 256 8.12 -26.36 -10.58
C VAL A 256 6.64 -26.02 -10.63
N SER A 257 6.15 -25.69 -11.81
CA SER A 257 4.70 -25.49 -12.03
C SER A 257 4.22 -26.29 -13.24
N SER A 258 2.97 -26.69 -13.18
CA SER A 258 2.23 -27.30 -14.29
C SER A 258 0.90 -26.60 -14.44
N SER A 259 0.57 -26.15 -15.63
CA SER A 259 -0.72 -25.54 -15.94
C SER A 259 -1.43 -26.29 -17.05
N LEU A 260 -2.75 -26.45 -16.89
CA LEU A 260 -3.68 -26.99 -17.86
C LEU A 260 -4.63 -25.86 -18.24
N ASP A 261 -4.67 -25.50 -19.51
CA ASP A 261 -5.62 -24.53 -20.09
C ASP A 261 -6.66 -25.27 -20.91
N ALA A 262 -7.89 -25.34 -20.41
CA ALA A 262 -8.97 -26.06 -21.05
C ALA A 262 -9.56 -25.32 -22.27
N VAL A 263 -9.40 -23.99 -22.36
CA VAL A 263 -9.85 -23.20 -23.52
C VAL A 263 -8.89 -23.34 -24.69
N GLY A 264 -7.57 -23.23 -24.39
CA GLY A 264 -6.52 -23.35 -25.39
C GLY A 264 -6.09 -24.79 -25.70
N ASP A 265 -6.64 -25.79 -25.00
CA ASP A 265 -6.23 -27.19 -25.02
C ASP A 265 -4.70 -27.37 -24.93
N ARG A 266 -4.12 -26.69 -23.94
CA ARG A 266 -2.66 -26.63 -23.76
C ARG A 266 -2.27 -27.06 -22.34
N ALA A 267 -1.20 -27.84 -22.27
CA ALA A 267 -0.53 -28.16 -21.02
C ALA A 267 0.89 -27.55 -21.06
N THR A 268 1.22 -26.74 -20.07
CA THR A 268 2.58 -26.15 -19.97
C THR A 268 3.23 -26.55 -18.66
N GLN A 269 4.53 -26.79 -18.72
CA GLN A 269 5.37 -27.06 -17.54
C GLN A 269 6.50 -26.04 -17.50
N LYS A 270 6.72 -25.43 -16.35
CA LYS A 270 7.82 -24.49 -16.12
C LYS A 270 8.61 -24.90 -14.89
N ALA A 271 9.90 -24.70 -14.96
CA ALA A 271 10.81 -24.86 -13.83
C ALA A 271 11.81 -23.71 -13.83
N GLY A 272 12.14 -23.22 -12.65
CA GLY A 272 13.09 -22.15 -12.47
C GLY A 272 13.47 -22.01 -11.01
N PHE A 273 14.20 -20.97 -10.68
CA PHE A 273 14.61 -20.75 -9.30
C PHE A 273 14.87 -19.28 -8.99
N ASP A 274 14.74 -18.95 -7.70
CA ASP A 274 15.25 -17.71 -7.12
C ASP A 274 16.45 -18.00 -6.23
N LEU A 275 17.44 -17.10 -6.24
CA LEU A 275 18.66 -17.17 -5.44
C LEU A 275 18.78 -15.90 -4.61
N PHE A 276 19.00 -16.05 -3.30
CA PHE A 276 19.26 -14.94 -2.37
C PHE A 276 20.62 -15.20 -1.72
N TRP A 277 21.58 -14.36 -2.02
CA TRP A 277 22.91 -14.44 -1.47
C TRP A 277 23.27 -13.17 -0.73
N ARG A 278 23.51 -13.31 0.55
CA ARG A 278 23.95 -12.24 1.44
C ARG A 278 25.32 -12.61 2.00
N PRO A 279 26.39 -12.25 1.29
CA PRO A 279 27.77 -12.56 1.74
C PRO A 279 28.14 -11.81 3.00
N THR A 280 27.57 -10.61 3.19
CA THR A 280 27.66 -9.82 4.41
C THR A 280 26.28 -9.27 4.77
N THR A 281 26.10 -8.83 6.01
CA THR A 281 24.84 -8.21 6.45
C THR A 281 24.53 -6.86 5.77
N ALA A 282 25.50 -6.27 5.07
CA ALA A 282 25.38 -4.97 4.41
C ALA A 282 25.24 -5.06 2.87
N PHE A 283 25.30 -6.27 2.29
CA PHE A 283 25.27 -6.46 0.84
C PHE A 283 24.47 -7.71 0.47
N GLN A 284 23.59 -7.59 -0.51
CA GLN A 284 22.72 -8.67 -0.98
C GLN A 284 22.68 -8.72 -2.50
N VAL A 285 22.72 -9.93 -3.04
CA VAL A 285 22.44 -10.25 -4.43
C VAL A 285 21.23 -11.16 -4.48
N THR A 286 20.25 -10.80 -5.29
CA THR A 286 19.07 -11.61 -5.56
C THR A 286 19.03 -11.89 -7.05
N GLY A 287 18.88 -13.15 -7.44
CA GLY A 287 18.73 -13.60 -8.83
C GLY A 287 17.44 -14.37 -9.00
N SER A 288 16.82 -14.26 -10.16
CA SER A 288 15.67 -15.07 -10.57
C SER A 288 15.92 -15.56 -11.99
N PHE A 289 15.78 -16.84 -12.21
CA PHE A 289 15.98 -17.47 -13.52
C PHE A 289 14.71 -18.21 -13.94
N ASN A 290 14.26 -17.96 -15.18
CA ASN A 290 13.03 -18.48 -15.75
C ASN A 290 11.84 -18.34 -14.76
N PRO A 291 11.58 -17.15 -14.21
CA PRO A 291 10.57 -16.99 -13.16
C PRO A 291 9.17 -17.28 -13.69
N ASP A 292 8.41 -18.06 -12.92
CA ASP A 292 6.97 -18.21 -13.14
C ASP A 292 6.20 -17.17 -12.34
N PHE A 293 5.87 -16.07 -12.98
CA PHE A 293 5.03 -15.02 -12.41
C PHE A 293 3.53 -15.30 -12.59
N GLY A 294 3.20 -16.49 -13.14
CA GLY A 294 1.84 -16.87 -13.51
C GLY A 294 0.93 -17.14 -12.29
N ASN A 295 -0.24 -16.62 -12.36
CA ASN A 295 -1.56 -17.08 -11.90
C ASN A 295 -1.77 -17.59 -10.46
N VAL A 296 -0.87 -17.33 -9.50
CA VAL A 296 -1.12 -17.70 -8.11
C VAL A 296 -2.14 -16.76 -7.45
N GLU A 297 -2.17 -15.50 -7.85
CA GLU A 297 -3.15 -14.52 -7.36
C GLU A 297 -3.56 -13.56 -8.48
N SER A 298 -4.83 -13.60 -8.87
CA SER A 298 -5.38 -12.69 -9.88
C SER A 298 -5.55 -11.26 -9.33
N ASP A 299 -5.42 -10.29 -10.22
CA ASP A 299 -5.75 -8.90 -9.91
C ASP A 299 -7.27 -8.71 -9.88
N ASN A 300 -7.73 -7.66 -9.19
CA ASN A 300 -9.15 -7.31 -9.20
C ASN A 300 -9.59 -6.91 -10.62
N VAL A 301 -10.80 -7.32 -10.99
CA VAL A 301 -11.39 -6.91 -12.26
C VAL A 301 -11.66 -5.40 -12.27
N VAL A 302 -11.01 -4.68 -13.18
CA VAL A 302 -11.19 -3.25 -13.38
C VAL A 302 -11.72 -3.01 -14.79
N VAL A 303 -12.83 -2.29 -14.89
CA VAL A 303 -13.33 -1.75 -16.16
C VAL A 303 -12.91 -0.28 -16.24
N ASN A 304 -11.91 0.00 -17.06
CA ASN A 304 -11.40 1.35 -17.31
C ASN A 304 -11.79 1.79 -18.73
N LEU A 305 -12.68 2.79 -18.83
CA LEU A 305 -13.12 3.42 -20.07
C LEU A 305 -12.69 4.90 -20.10
N THR A 306 -11.58 5.23 -19.46
CA THR A 306 -10.99 6.57 -19.43
C THR A 306 -9.61 6.53 -20.09
N SER A 307 -9.11 7.65 -20.53
CA SER A 307 -7.75 7.81 -21.08
C SER A 307 -6.63 7.70 -20.03
N TYR A 308 -6.95 7.41 -18.76
CA TYR A 308 -5.96 7.26 -17.71
C TYR A 308 -5.62 5.79 -17.48
N GLU A 309 -4.32 5.48 -17.44
CA GLU A 309 -3.83 4.14 -17.12
C GLU A 309 -4.20 3.72 -15.67
N THR A 310 -4.54 2.45 -15.49
CA THR A 310 -4.77 1.85 -14.16
C THR A 310 -3.47 1.33 -13.58
N PHE A 311 -3.14 1.72 -12.35
CA PHE A 311 -2.01 1.18 -11.62
C PHE A 311 -2.39 -0.13 -10.90
N PHE A 312 -1.57 -1.16 -11.07
CA PHE A 312 -1.63 -2.40 -10.31
C PHE A 312 -0.38 -2.53 -9.43
N PRO A 313 -0.54 -2.78 -8.12
CA PRO A 313 0.60 -2.98 -7.23
C PRO A 313 1.35 -4.27 -7.57
N GLU A 314 2.65 -4.30 -7.28
CA GLU A 314 3.48 -5.49 -7.42
C GLU A 314 3.04 -6.58 -6.42
N LYS A 315 3.10 -7.84 -6.83
CA LYS A 315 2.77 -9.02 -6.01
C LYS A 315 3.84 -10.12 -6.08
N ARG A 316 4.80 -9.99 -7.00
CA ARG A 316 5.84 -11.01 -7.23
C ARG A 316 6.97 -10.85 -6.21
N PRO A 317 7.27 -11.89 -5.39
CA PRO A 317 8.22 -11.79 -4.27
C PRO A 317 9.60 -11.28 -4.66
N PHE A 318 10.14 -11.72 -5.81
CA PHE A 318 11.44 -11.25 -6.29
C PHE A 318 11.53 -9.73 -6.42
N PHE A 319 10.49 -9.07 -6.95
CA PHE A 319 10.48 -7.62 -7.14
C PHE A 319 10.15 -6.85 -5.86
N LEU A 320 9.40 -7.45 -4.94
CA LEU A 320 9.01 -6.83 -3.68
C LEU A 320 10.19 -6.70 -2.71
N GLU A 321 11.01 -7.75 -2.58
CA GLU A 321 12.17 -7.72 -1.67
C GLU A 321 13.21 -6.71 -2.13
N GLY A 322 13.66 -5.81 -1.22
CA GLY A 322 14.64 -4.76 -1.53
C GLY A 322 14.12 -3.64 -2.44
N GLN A 323 12.81 -3.57 -2.70
CA GLN A 323 12.19 -2.51 -3.51
C GLN A 323 12.36 -1.13 -2.85
N GLU A 324 12.50 -1.09 -1.56
CA GLU A 324 12.61 0.14 -0.77
C GLU A 324 13.79 1.02 -1.17
N ILE A 325 14.89 0.44 -1.68
CA ILE A 325 16.04 1.24 -2.15
C ILE A 325 15.68 2.04 -3.39
N PHE A 326 14.80 1.51 -4.25
CA PHE A 326 14.37 2.14 -5.50
C PHE A 326 13.19 3.11 -5.32
N THR A 327 12.64 3.20 -4.12
CA THR A 327 11.57 4.15 -3.79
C THR A 327 12.16 5.54 -3.61
N THR A 328 11.91 6.44 -4.57
CA THR A 328 12.52 7.78 -4.60
C THR A 328 11.70 8.83 -3.87
N SER A 329 10.43 8.56 -3.57
CA SER A 329 9.57 9.50 -2.85
C SER A 329 8.38 8.79 -2.18
N PRO A 330 7.74 9.40 -1.18
CA PRO A 330 6.50 8.88 -0.61
C PRO A 330 5.36 8.71 -1.62
N ARG A 331 5.43 9.36 -2.79
CA ARG A 331 4.43 9.24 -3.85
C ARG A 331 4.49 7.91 -4.60
N ALA A 332 5.59 7.19 -4.53
CA ALA A 332 5.70 5.86 -5.13
C ALA A 332 4.78 4.83 -4.44
N ASN A 333 4.53 5.04 -3.15
CA ASN A 333 3.65 4.19 -2.33
C ASN A 333 2.65 5.08 -1.57
N PRO A 334 1.64 5.66 -2.23
CA PRO A 334 0.63 6.42 -1.54
C PRO A 334 -0.10 5.49 -0.59
N GLY A 335 0.06 5.69 0.72
CA GLY A 335 -0.56 4.87 1.75
C GLY A 335 -2.08 4.78 1.57
N PHE A 336 -2.68 3.74 2.10
CA PHE A 336 -4.11 3.41 1.98
C PHE A 336 -5.07 4.60 2.26
N ARG A 337 -4.66 5.56 3.10
CA ARG A 337 -5.44 6.76 3.43
C ARG A 337 -5.32 7.91 2.43
N SER A 338 -4.29 7.94 1.59
CA SER A 338 -4.09 9.06 0.65
C SER A 338 -4.90 8.93 -0.63
N GLY A 339 -5.36 7.72 -1.00
CA GLY A 339 -6.25 7.46 -2.15
C GLY A 339 -5.72 8.01 -3.49
N GLY A 340 -4.44 8.35 -3.55
CA GLY A 340 -3.80 8.92 -4.74
C GLY A 340 -3.21 7.83 -5.63
N THR A 341 -3.21 8.07 -6.92
CA THR A 341 -2.46 7.25 -7.87
C THR A 341 -0.97 7.48 -7.64
N PRO A 342 -0.11 6.45 -7.63
CA PRO A 342 1.31 6.61 -7.42
C PRO A 342 1.98 7.41 -8.55
N THR A 343 3.12 8.04 -8.21
CA THR A 343 4.10 8.53 -9.17
C THR A 343 5.42 7.85 -8.80
N THR A 344 5.92 6.99 -9.68
CA THR A 344 7.14 6.21 -9.43
C THR A 344 7.96 6.06 -10.69
N LEU A 345 9.30 6.12 -10.55
CA LEU A 345 10.23 5.88 -11.65
C LEU A 345 10.41 4.39 -11.96
N ILE A 346 10.05 3.51 -11.01
CA ILE A 346 10.08 2.07 -11.21
C ILE A 346 8.71 1.50 -10.86
N ASN A 347 8.09 0.90 -11.85
CA ASN A 347 6.92 0.05 -11.75
C ASN A 347 7.29 -1.33 -12.30
N THR A 348 7.70 -2.22 -11.44
CA THR A 348 8.17 -3.56 -11.83
C THR A 348 7.14 -4.38 -12.58
N ARG A 349 5.85 -4.01 -12.51
CA ARG A 349 4.78 -4.61 -13.32
C ARG A 349 4.94 -4.38 -14.83
N ARG A 350 5.84 -3.46 -15.25
CA ARG A 350 6.23 -3.30 -16.67
C ARG A 350 7.04 -4.50 -17.17
N ILE A 351 7.83 -5.10 -16.30
CA ILE A 351 8.63 -6.30 -16.62
C ILE A 351 7.70 -7.50 -16.74
N GLY A 352 7.72 -8.17 -17.89
CA GLY A 352 6.83 -9.29 -18.20
C GLY A 352 5.40 -8.85 -18.55
N ALA A 353 5.15 -7.55 -18.72
CA ALA A 353 3.85 -7.06 -19.17
C ALA A 353 3.64 -7.34 -20.67
N PRO A 354 2.38 -7.44 -21.13
CA PRO A 354 2.09 -7.51 -22.56
C PRO A 354 2.77 -6.38 -23.33
N PRO A 355 3.18 -6.62 -24.58
CA PRO A 355 3.77 -5.59 -25.44
C PRO A 355 2.79 -4.44 -25.66
N ARG A 356 3.31 -3.19 -25.61
CA ARG A 356 2.46 -1.99 -25.70
C ARG A 356 1.94 -1.70 -27.09
N ALA A 357 2.73 -1.97 -28.11
CA ALA A 357 2.37 -1.75 -29.50
C ALA A 357 3.05 -2.78 -30.38
N LEU A 358 2.33 -3.26 -31.38
CA LEU A 358 2.92 -4.05 -32.46
C LEU A 358 3.78 -3.18 -33.38
N THR A 359 4.85 -3.75 -33.87
CA THR A 359 5.67 -3.13 -34.92
C THR A 359 4.85 -2.96 -36.22
N ASP A 360 3.92 -3.88 -36.50
CA ASP A 360 3.00 -3.80 -37.63
C ASP A 360 1.56 -3.63 -37.11
N THR A 361 1.04 -2.44 -37.18
CA THR A 361 -0.33 -2.09 -36.75
C THR A 361 -1.42 -2.60 -37.67
N SER A 362 -1.07 -3.19 -38.82
CA SER A 362 -2.02 -3.82 -39.74
C SER A 362 -2.45 -5.24 -39.30
N ILE A 363 -1.80 -5.79 -38.25
CA ILE A 363 -2.15 -7.10 -37.72
C ILE A 363 -3.21 -6.95 -36.63
N GLU A 364 -4.35 -7.59 -36.82
CA GLU A 364 -5.43 -7.66 -35.85
C GLU A 364 -5.14 -8.82 -34.86
N LEU A 365 -4.82 -8.50 -33.61
CA LEU A 365 -4.65 -9.48 -32.54
C LEU A 365 -6.00 -9.77 -31.87
N SER A 366 -6.22 -11.03 -31.51
CA SER A 366 -7.26 -11.35 -30.54
C SER A 366 -6.94 -10.71 -29.18
N GLN A 367 -7.95 -10.49 -28.35
CA GLN A 367 -7.76 -9.91 -27.03
C GLN A 367 -6.86 -10.79 -26.13
N THR A 368 -6.88 -12.10 -26.33
CA THR A 368 -6.01 -13.08 -25.65
C THR A 368 -4.56 -12.89 -26.04
N GLU A 369 -4.27 -12.79 -27.34
CA GLU A 369 -2.92 -12.56 -27.87
C GLU A 369 -2.37 -11.19 -27.47
N ALA A 370 -3.18 -10.14 -27.56
CA ALA A 370 -2.80 -8.77 -27.16
C ALA A 370 -2.45 -8.65 -25.66
N ASN A 371 -3.00 -9.51 -24.82
CA ASN A 371 -2.75 -9.54 -23.38
C ASN A 371 -1.76 -10.65 -22.95
N GLN A 372 -1.12 -11.31 -23.89
CA GLN A 372 -0.13 -12.34 -23.58
C GLN A 372 1.10 -11.67 -22.92
N PRO A 373 1.50 -12.10 -21.70
CA PRO A 373 2.67 -11.53 -21.04
C PRO A 373 3.95 -11.95 -21.76
N SER A 374 4.95 -11.05 -21.77
CA SER A 374 6.32 -11.37 -22.21
C SER A 374 6.98 -12.33 -21.22
N GLU A 375 7.67 -13.36 -21.70
CA GLU A 375 8.42 -14.25 -20.83
C GLU A 375 9.70 -13.58 -20.34
N LEU A 376 10.11 -13.86 -19.10
CA LEU A 376 11.33 -13.33 -18.52
C LEU A 376 12.39 -14.44 -18.49
N ILE A 377 13.55 -14.18 -19.11
CA ILE A 377 14.69 -15.09 -19.09
C ILE A 377 15.33 -15.09 -17.69
N ALA A 378 15.67 -13.89 -17.21
CA ALA A 378 16.33 -13.72 -15.93
C ALA A 378 16.12 -12.30 -15.37
N ALA A 379 16.23 -12.17 -14.06
CA ALA A 379 16.36 -10.87 -13.40
C ALA A 379 17.37 -10.96 -12.26
N THR A 380 18.12 -9.87 -12.04
CA THR A 380 19.11 -9.77 -10.97
C THR A 380 18.96 -8.44 -10.26
N LYS A 381 19.05 -8.46 -8.94
CA LYS A 381 19.02 -7.28 -8.10
C LYS A 381 20.16 -7.33 -7.10
N VAL A 382 20.90 -6.22 -7.03
CA VAL A 382 21.97 -6.01 -6.05
C VAL A 382 21.58 -4.84 -5.18
N THR A 383 21.62 -5.01 -3.85
CA THR A 383 21.35 -3.93 -2.90
C THR A 383 22.41 -3.94 -1.81
N GLY A 384 22.75 -2.74 -1.32
CA GLY A 384 23.74 -2.63 -0.27
C GLY A 384 23.71 -1.30 0.46
N GLN A 385 24.43 -1.28 1.59
CA GLN A 385 24.62 -0.10 2.41
C GLN A 385 26.06 -0.06 2.97
N THR A 386 26.70 1.10 2.85
CA THR A 386 28.02 1.35 3.42
C THR A 386 28.00 2.69 4.14
N GLY A 387 27.93 2.67 5.47
CA GLY A 387 27.74 3.88 6.27
C GLY A 387 26.44 4.61 5.89
N SER A 388 26.57 5.86 5.47
CA SER A 388 25.45 6.71 5.02
C SER A 388 25.05 6.51 3.56
N LEU A 389 25.76 5.68 2.81
CA LEU A 389 25.50 5.42 1.39
C LEU A 389 24.73 4.12 1.23
N ARG A 390 23.57 4.19 0.56
CA ARG A 390 22.77 3.03 0.11
C ARG A 390 22.77 2.99 -1.41
N TYR A 391 22.81 1.80 -1.99
CA TYR A 391 22.84 1.63 -3.43
C TYR A 391 22.04 0.41 -3.87
N GLY A 392 21.57 0.45 -5.11
CA GLY A 392 20.81 -0.63 -5.73
C GLY A 392 21.04 -0.69 -7.25
N LEU A 393 21.07 -1.89 -7.77
CA LEU A 393 21.06 -2.19 -9.21
C LEU A 393 20.00 -3.26 -9.47
N LEU A 394 19.16 -3.06 -10.46
CA LEU A 394 18.18 -4.02 -10.95
C LEU A 394 18.38 -4.17 -12.46
N VAL A 395 18.48 -5.41 -12.93
CA VAL A 395 18.51 -5.77 -14.35
C VAL A 395 17.49 -6.88 -14.58
N ALA A 396 16.71 -6.79 -15.66
CA ALA A 396 15.76 -7.83 -16.05
C ALA A 396 15.73 -7.96 -17.58
N LEU A 397 15.74 -9.20 -18.07
CA LEU A 397 15.85 -9.56 -19.49
C LEU A 397 14.61 -10.34 -19.91
N GLU A 398 13.83 -9.79 -20.83
CA GLU A 398 12.67 -10.49 -21.43
C GLU A 398 13.08 -11.30 -22.64
N ASP A 399 12.34 -12.36 -22.91
CA ASP A 399 12.46 -13.17 -24.13
C ASP A 399 11.51 -12.63 -25.22
N ASP A 400 11.83 -12.98 -26.45
CA ASP A 400 10.98 -12.68 -27.59
C ASP A 400 9.65 -13.43 -27.49
N THR A 401 8.54 -12.76 -27.75
CA THR A 401 7.20 -13.34 -27.69
C THR A 401 6.63 -13.46 -29.10
N ALA A 402 6.18 -14.66 -29.46
CA ALA A 402 5.50 -14.89 -30.72
C ALA A 402 3.99 -14.67 -30.57
N LEU A 403 3.45 -13.70 -31.27
CA LEU A 403 2.03 -13.36 -31.31
C LEU A 403 1.38 -13.85 -32.61
N ILE A 404 0.16 -14.33 -32.52
CA ILE A 404 -0.64 -14.81 -33.65
C ILE A 404 -1.79 -13.83 -33.90
N GLY A 405 -1.85 -13.28 -35.12
CA GLY A 405 -2.91 -12.35 -35.51
C GLY A 405 -3.43 -12.59 -36.90
N LEU A 406 -4.37 -11.75 -37.32
CA LEU A 406 -4.92 -11.74 -38.68
C LEU A 406 -4.43 -10.52 -39.44
N LYS A 407 -3.93 -10.72 -40.66
CA LYS A 407 -3.62 -9.66 -41.61
C LYS A 407 -4.27 -9.98 -42.94
N ASP A 408 -5.14 -9.09 -43.40
CA ASP A 408 -5.96 -9.28 -44.63
C ASP A 408 -6.76 -10.60 -44.65
N GLY A 409 -7.17 -11.10 -43.45
CA GLY A 409 -7.91 -12.35 -43.26
C GLY A 409 -7.05 -13.61 -43.22
N GLU A 410 -5.72 -13.49 -43.38
CA GLU A 410 -4.79 -14.62 -43.21
C GLU A 410 -4.14 -14.63 -41.83
N THR A 411 -3.95 -15.82 -41.26
CA THR A 411 -3.22 -15.99 -39.99
C THR A 411 -1.74 -15.71 -40.18
N VAL A 412 -1.21 -14.70 -39.46
CA VAL A 412 0.21 -14.34 -39.48
C VAL A 412 0.80 -14.48 -38.07
N ARG A 413 2.10 -14.82 -38.03
CA ARG A 413 2.88 -14.87 -36.81
C ARG A 413 3.84 -13.67 -36.80
N GLN A 414 3.79 -12.87 -35.74
CA GLN A 414 4.70 -11.75 -35.51
C GLN A 414 5.51 -12.01 -34.28
N THR A 415 6.82 -11.75 -34.35
CA THR A 415 7.71 -11.76 -33.18
C THR A 415 7.71 -10.36 -32.58
N GLN A 416 7.29 -10.26 -31.33
CA GLN A 416 7.49 -9.12 -30.48
C GLN A 416 8.80 -9.31 -29.74
N PHE A 417 9.74 -8.41 -29.93
CA PHE A 417 11.06 -8.49 -29.28
C PHE A 417 10.94 -8.19 -27.78
N GLY A 418 11.69 -8.95 -26.99
CA GLY A 418 11.82 -8.74 -25.54
C GLY A 418 12.49 -7.40 -25.24
N ARG A 419 12.30 -6.93 -24.02
CA ARG A 419 12.85 -5.67 -23.51
C ARG A 419 13.91 -5.95 -22.46
N ASP A 420 14.93 -5.08 -22.41
CA ASP A 420 15.97 -5.10 -21.38
C ASP A 420 15.72 -3.94 -20.39
N PHE A 421 15.55 -4.26 -19.12
CA PHE A 421 15.30 -3.27 -18.07
C PHE A 421 16.52 -3.12 -17.18
N THR A 422 16.98 -1.89 -16.99
CA THR A 422 18.05 -1.56 -16.04
C THR A 422 17.63 -0.41 -15.15
N ALA A 423 17.91 -0.51 -13.84
CA ALA A 423 17.75 0.60 -12.89
C ALA A 423 18.94 0.64 -11.94
N ALA A 424 19.54 1.82 -11.77
CA ALA A 424 20.64 2.06 -10.85
C ALA A 424 20.30 3.19 -9.88
N ARG A 425 20.48 2.94 -8.58
CA ARG A 425 20.14 3.86 -7.49
C ARG A 425 21.34 4.10 -6.58
N VAL A 426 21.53 5.37 -6.21
CA VAL A 426 22.45 5.78 -5.12
C VAL A 426 21.72 6.76 -4.23
N LEU A 427 21.81 6.57 -2.91
CA LEU A 427 21.15 7.39 -1.91
C LEU A 427 22.13 7.66 -0.77
N TYR A 428 22.44 8.93 -0.51
CA TYR A 428 23.20 9.37 0.65
C TYR A 428 22.25 9.91 1.73
N GLU A 429 22.34 9.38 2.95
CA GLU A 429 21.47 9.73 4.07
C GLU A 429 22.30 10.13 5.29
N ASN A 430 21.91 11.23 5.92
CA ASN A 430 22.52 11.71 7.16
C ASN A 430 21.43 11.98 8.20
N THR A 431 21.61 11.40 9.41
CA THR A 431 20.69 11.50 10.55
C THR A 431 21.31 12.21 11.75
N GLN A 432 22.28 13.11 11.54
CA GLN A 432 22.87 13.86 12.64
C GLN A 432 21.84 14.65 13.46
N GLY A 433 21.88 14.47 14.77
CA GLY A 433 20.84 14.95 15.67
C GLY A 433 19.58 14.08 15.56
N SER A 434 18.41 14.67 15.62
CA SER A 434 17.13 13.97 15.47
C SER A 434 16.42 14.31 14.15
N GLY A 435 17.12 14.94 13.21
CA GLY A 435 16.66 15.24 11.88
C GLY A 435 17.19 14.23 10.85
N ARG A 436 16.71 14.33 9.61
CA ARG A 436 17.17 13.53 8.47
C ARG A 436 17.36 14.42 7.26
N ASN A 437 18.49 14.25 6.57
CA ASN A 437 18.71 14.81 5.25
C ASN A 437 19.17 13.70 4.32
N ALA A 438 18.59 13.63 3.13
CA ALA A 438 19.01 12.67 2.14
C ALA A 438 18.97 13.27 0.74
N ILE A 439 19.89 12.80 -0.10
CA ILE A 439 19.93 13.09 -1.53
C ILE A 439 20.12 11.79 -2.28
N GLY A 440 19.33 11.60 -3.32
CA GLY A 440 19.33 10.40 -4.12
C GLY A 440 19.36 10.66 -5.62
N LEU A 441 19.91 9.69 -6.33
CA LEU A 441 19.95 9.63 -7.79
C LEU A 441 19.43 8.27 -8.24
N LEU A 442 18.46 8.25 -9.15
CA LEU A 442 17.97 7.05 -9.81
C LEU A 442 18.05 7.25 -11.32
N VAL A 443 18.63 6.28 -12.01
CA VAL A 443 18.62 6.18 -13.46
C VAL A 443 17.90 4.90 -13.84
N THR A 444 17.02 4.97 -14.82
CA THR A 444 16.37 3.79 -15.42
C THR A 444 16.59 3.82 -16.93
N GLU A 445 16.75 2.62 -17.50
CA GLU A 445 16.86 2.41 -18.94
C GLU A 445 16.02 1.20 -19.35
N VAL A 446 15.28 1.35 -20.44
CA VAL A 446 14.58 0.26 -21.10
C VAL A 446 15.05 0.18 -22.55
N GLY A 447 15.75 -0.89 -22.85
CA GLY A 447 16.18 -1.23 -24.21
C GLY A 447 15.03 -1.90 -24.96
N HIS A 448 14.70 -1.36 -26.13
CA HIS A 448 13.87 -1.96 -27.15
C HIS A 448 14.77 -2.30 -28.34
N LYS A 449 14.32 -3.12 -29.28
CA LYS A 449 15.12 -3.53 -30.43
C LYS A 449 15.83 -2.37 -31.17
N ASP A 450 15.09 -1.27 -31.40
CA ASP A 450 15.55 -0.17 -32.28
C ASP A 450 15.59 1.18 -31.54
N GLN A 451 15.30 1.21 -30.25
CA GLN A 451 15.22 2.45 -29.46
C GLN A 451 15.47 2.18 -27.98
N THR A 452 15.82 3.22 -27.25
CA THR A 452 16.03 3.16 -25.80
C THR A 452 15.25 4.29 -25.13
N ALA A 453 14.61 3.99 -24.02
CA ALA A 453 13.98 4.98 -23.17
C ALA A 453 14.75 5.09 -21.85
N GLN A 454 15.15 6.32 -21.50
CA GLN A 454 15.88 6.60 -20.27
C GLN A 454 15.14 7.57 -19.37
N THR A 455 15.25 7.37 -18.07
CA THR A 455 14.73 8.33 -17.09
C THR A 455 15.76 8.55 -15.97
N LEU A 456 15.97 9.84 -15.67
CA LEU A 456 16.82 10.29 -14.57
C LEU A 456 15.94 10.97 -13.52
N GLY A 457 16.09 10.58 -12.24
CA GLY A 457 15.46 11.23 -11.11
C GLY A 457 16.47 11.64 -10.04
N VAL A 458 16.38 12.88 -9.57
CA VAL A 458 17.11 13.34 -8.38
C VAL A 458 16.12 13.68 -7.29
N ASP A 459 16.31 13.14 -6.09
CA ASP A 459 15.42 13.36 -4.95
C ASP A 459 16.15 13.92 -3.74
N LEU A 460 15.45 14.77 -3.00
CA LEU A 460 15.91 15.40 -1.77
C LEU A 460 14.88 15.16 -0.67
N HIS A 461 15.35 14.76 0.51
CA HIS A 461 14.50 14.53 1.67
C HIS A 461 15.01 15.28 2.88
N HIS A 462 14.15 16.00 3.55
CA HIS A 462 14.46 16.74 4.76
C HIS A 462 13.41 16.48 5.83
N LEU A 463 13.85 16.06 7.01
CA LEU A 463 13.08 16.06 8.25
C LEU A 463 13.78 16.99 9.25
N SER A 464 13.09 18.04 9.67
CA SER A 464 13.65 18.99 10.65
C SER A 464 13.95 18.33 11.99
N GLN A 465 14.93 18.87 12.72
CA GLN A 465 15.30 18.39 14.07
C GLN A 465 14.12 18.44 15.05
N SER A 466 13.20 19.40 14.92
CA SER A 466 11.97 19.46 15.71
C SER A 466 10.96 18.36 15.35
N GLY A 467 11.11 17.69 14.20
CA GLY A 467 10.14 16.74 13.65
C GLY A 467 8.88 17.39 13.11
N LYS A 468 8.77 18.71 13.09
CA LYS A 468 7.55 19.41 12.66
C LYS A 468 7.45 19.59 11.16
N LEU A 469 8.57 19.66 10.44
CA LEU A 469 8.65 19.89 9.00
C LEU A 469 9.26 18.68 8.29
N VAL A 470 8.57 18.18 7.27
CA VAL A 470 9.09 17.23 6.27
C VAL A 470 9.00 17.89 4.90
N VAL A 471 10.06 17.78 4.12
CA VAL A 471 10.11 18.26 2.74
C VAL A 471 10.70 17.15 1.87
N ASP A 472 9.94 16.71 0.88
CA ASP A 472 10.37 15.76 -0.15
C ASP A 472 10.27 16.47 -1.50
N VAL A 473 11.39 16.49 -2.26
CA VAL A 473 11.46 17.10 -3.59
C VAL A 473 12.03 16.09 -4.55
N GLN A 474 11.50 16.04 -5.76
CA GLN A 474 12.06 15.22 -6.83
C GLN A 474 12.04 15.99 -8.17
N THR A 475 13.15 15.92 -8.91
CA THR A 475 13.23 16.35 -10.30
C THR A 475 13.36 15.12 -11.20
N LEU A 476 12.78 15.23 -12.40
CA LEU A 476 12.69 14.14 -13.37
C LEU A 476 13.14 14.64 -14.73
N HIS A 477 13.87 13.80 -15.44
CA HIS A 477 14.16 13.99 -16.86
C HIS A 477 13.92 12.64 -17.55
N SER A 478 13.14 12.64 -18.62
CA SER A 478 12.96 11.50 -19.50
C SER A 478 13.50 11.80 -20.89
N ASP A 479 14.15 10.82 -21.48
CA ASP A 479 14.59 10.84 -22.88
C ASP A 479 14.05 9.57 -23.55
N THR A 480 13.15 9.77 -24.47
CA THR A 480 12.54 8.68 -25.26
C THR A 480 12.94 8.87 -26.73
N ALA A 481 12.70 7.85 -27.55
CA ALA A 481 12.99 7.96 -28.97
C ALA A 481 12.26 9.11 -29.69
N ILE A 482 11.22 9.68 -29.05
CA ILE A 482 10.38 10.71 -29.65
C ILE A 482 10.83 12.10 -29.17
N GLU A 483 10.87 12.32 -27.87
CA GLU A 483 11.13 13.63 -27.27
C GLU A 483 11.70 13.50 -25.85
N ALA A 484 12.46 14.53 -25.44
CA ALA A 484 12.91 14.69 -24.07
C ALA A 484 11.90 15.51 -23.26
N GLY A 485 11.67 15.11 -22.01
CA GLY A 485 10.73 15.76 -21.10
C GLY A 485 11.30 16.01 -19.71
N HIS A 486 10.71 16.98 -19.01
CA HIS A 486 11.14 17.39 -17.67
C HIS A 486 9.96 17.45 -16.69
N GLY A 487 10.26 17.12 -15.45
CA GLY A 487 9.29 17.22 -14.35
C GLY A 487 9.93 17.56 -13.02
N ALA A 488 9.13 18.10 -12.13
CA ALA A 488 9.50 18.29 -10.74
C ALA A 488 8.27 18.24 -9.83
N PHE A 489 8.45 17.80 -8.61
CA PHE A 489 7.42 17.93 -7.59
C PHE A 489 8.00 18.15 -6.21
N ALA A 490 7.18 18.70 -5.30
CA ALA A 490 7.52 18.83 -3.90
C ALA A 490 6.32 18.51 -3.01
N ASP A 491 6.58 17.78 -1.94
CA ASP A 491 5.64 17.53 -0.85
C ASP A 491 6.18 18.15 0.44
N ILE A 492 5.45 19.09 1.03
CA ILE A 492 5.80 19.78 2.25
C ILE A 492 4.75 19.46 3.31
N VAL A 493 5.16 18.80 4.40
CA VAL A 493 4.29 18.45 5.52
C VAL A 493 4.73 19.21 6.75
N PHE A 494 3.82 20.03 7.30
CA PHE A 494 4.03 20.76 8.53
C PHE A 494 3.04 20.34 9.61
N ARG A 495 3.58 19.85 10.75
CA ARG A 495 2.80 19.45 11.94
C ARG A 495 3.17 20.34 13.11
N PRO A 496 2.49 21.50 13.30
CA PRO A 496 2.79 22.45 14.39
C PRO A 496 2.60 21.83 15.78
N GLN A 497 1.59 20.97 15.92
CA GLN A 497 1.24 20.27 17.16
C GLN A 497 0.61 18.92 16.86
N GLN A 498 0.46 18.08 17.88
CA GLN A 498 -0.21 16.79 17.80
C GLN A 498 -1.62 16.94 17.24
N GLY A 499 -1.99 16.07 16.31
CA GLY A 499 -3.30 16.03 15.67
C GLY A 499 -3.57 17.13 14.63
N VAL A 500 -2.61 18.02 14.32
CA VAL A 500 -2.77 19.06 13.28
C VAL A 500 -1.70 18.88 12.21
N GLN A 501 -2.13 18.76 10.97
CA GLN A 501 -1.23 18.65 9.81
C GLN A 501 -1.64 19.59 8.69
N HIS A 502 -0.66 20.25 8.10
CA HIS A 502 -0.75 20.97 6.84
C HIS A 502 0.13 20.26 5.82
N LYS A 503 -0.40 19.95 4.65
CA LYS A 503 0.37 19.38 3.54
C LYS A 503 0.19 20.23 2.30
N LEU A 504 1.30 20.69 1.72
CA LEU A 504 1.35 21.35 0.41
C LEU A 504 2.05 20.43 -0.57
N THR A 505 1.39 20.13 -1.66
CA THR A 505 1.88 19.33 -2.80
C THR A 505 1.99 20.25 -4.01
N LEU A 506 3.15 20.29 -4.64
CA LEU A 506 3.44 21.06 -5.86
C LEU A 506 3.76 20.10 -6.99
N ASP A 507 3.23 20.33 -8.18
CA ASP A 507 3.43 19.52 -9.38
C ASP A 507 3.83 20.41 -10.57
N TYR A 508 4.84 19.95 -11.32
CA TYR A 508 5.27 20.48 -12.59
C TYR A 508 5.74 19.32 -13.46
N PHE A 509 4.95 18.91 -14.45
CA PHE A 509 5.27 17.86 -15.41
C PHE A 509 4.97 18.41 -16.81
N ASP A 510 5.99 18.61 -17.63
CA ASP A 510 5.80 19.13 -18.97
C ASP A 510 5.05 18.15 -19.89
N ARG A 511 4.80 18.54 -21.14
CA ARG A 511 4.02 17.74 -22.09
C ARG A 511 4.74 16.48 -22.53
N ASN A 512 6.08 16.56 -22.59
CA ASN A 512 6.94 15.58 -23.19
C ASN A 512 7.47 14.59 -22.15
N LEU A 513 7.25 14.87 -20.85
CA LEU A 513 7.65 13.94 -19.79
C LEU A 513 6.91 12.62 -19.95
N ASP A 514 7.65 11.58 -20.30
CA ASP A 514 7.19 10.20 -20.34
C ASP A 514 8.17 9.28 -19.59
N ILE A 515 7.70 8.73 -18.48
CA ILE A 515 8.45 7.77 -17.66
C ILE A 515 7.82 6.37 -17.73
N SER A 516 6.85 6.17 -18.62
CA SER A 516 5.95 5.02 -18.59
C SER A 516 6.56 3.73 -19.12
N ASP A 517 7.75 3.75 -19.73
CA ASP A 517 8.45 2.51 -20.12
C ASP A 517 8.85 1.67 -18.92
N PHE A 518 9.33 2.29 -17.83
CA PHE A 518 9.63 1.58 -16.60
C PHE A 518 8.85 2.11 -15.38
N GLY A 519 8.45 3.37 -15.39
CA GLY A 519 7.76 4.03 -14.31
C GLY A 519 6.24 4.04 -14.44
N PHE A 520 5.62 4.88 -13.62
CA PHE A 520 4.21 5.19 -13.68
C PHE A 520 3.96 6.66 -13.34
N LEU A 521 3.34 7.37 -14.27
CA LEU A 521 2.83 8.73 -14.12
C LEU A 521 1.43 8.78 -14.72
N GLN A 522 0.43 9.05 -13.90
CA GLN A 522 -0.96 9.09 -14.38
C GLN A 522 -1.20 10.19 -15.40
N ARG A 523 -0.50 11.32 -15.26
CA ARG A 523 -0.68 12.50 -16.12
C ARG A 523 0.58 13.34 -16.19
N ASN A 524 1.02 13.67 -17.41
CA ASN A 524 1.93 14.77 -17.75
C ASN A 524 1.12 16.02 -18.18
N ASP A 525 1.74 17.03 -18.75
CA ASP A 525 1.12 18.31 -19.15
C ASP A 525 0.31 18.93 -18.01
N VAL A 526 0.96 19.07 -16.83
CA VAL A 526 0.30 19.59 -15.63
C VAL A 526 1.26 20.42 -14.77
N LYS A 527 0.77 21.56 -14.29
CA LYS A 527 1.37 22.36 -13.23
C LYS A 527 0.30 22.78 -12.25
N GLY A 528 0.63 22.77 -10.94
CA GLY A 528 -0.36 23.14 -9.95
C GLY A 528 0.01 22.79 -8.53
N TYR A 529 -0.96 22.91 -7.66
CA TYR A 529 -0.79 22.62 -6.24
C TYR A 529 -2.04 21.98 -5.64
N ARG A 530 -1.79 21.28 -4.52
CA ARG A 530 -2.82 20.79 -3.59
C ARG A 530 -2.42 21.16 -2.17
N TYR A 531 -3.32 21.79 -1.47
CA TYR A 531 -3.18 22.05 -0.03
C TYR A 531 -4.19 21.20 0.74
N ARG A 532 -3.74 20.50 1.78
CA ARG A 532 -4.55 19.71 2.69
C ARG A 532 -4.34 20.16 4.13
N PHE A 533 -5.43 20.42 4.82
CA PHE A 533 -5.48 20.59 6.26
C PHE A 533 -6.15 19.36 6.88
N GLU A 534 -5.49 18.73 7.86
CA GLU A 534 -6.01 17.60 8.60
C GLU A 534 -5.96 17.89 10.09
N ARG A 535 -7.06 17.59 10.78
CA ARG A 535 -7.15 17.70 12.24
C ARG A 535 -7.73 16.44 12.84
N VAL A 536 -6.92 15.73 13.61
CA VAL A 536 -7.30 14.55 14.39
C VAL A 536 -7.50 14.97 15.85
N GLN A 537 -8.62 14.61 16.42
CA GLN A 537 -8.98 14.90 17.82
C GLN A 537 -9.39 13.60 18.49
N SER A 538 -8.80 13.33 19.64
CA SER A 538 -9.07 12.19 20.52
C SER A 538 -9.54 12.71 21.88
N ASP A 539 -9.98 11.83 22.74
CA ASP A 539 -10.42 12.16 24.11
C ASP A 539 -11.60 13.18 24.14
N LEU A 540 -12.62 12.92 23.31
CA LEU A 540 -13.83 13.72 23.24
C LEU A 540 -14.92 13.11 24.15
N LYS A 541 -15.72 13.94 24.81
CA LYS A 541 -16.75 13.47 25.76
C LYS A 541 -17.77 12.48 25.20
N ARG A 542 -18.08 12.55 23.89
CA ARG A 542 -19.12 11.74 23.23
C ARG A 542 -18.61 10.90 22.07
N LEU A 543 -17.36 11.08 21.68
CA LEU A 543 -16.74 10.42 20.54
C LEU A 543 -15.38 9.88 20.96
N LYS A 544 -15.04 8.69 20.52
CA LYS A 544 -13.72 8.10 20.65
C LYS A 544 -12.67 8.90 19.86
N GLY A 545 -13.08 9.44 18.71
CA GLY A 545 -12.22 10.28 17.87
C GLY A 545 -13.01 11.03 16.80
N ARG A 546 -12.40 12.09 16.29
CA ARG A 546 -12.91 12.89 15.17
C ARG A 546 -11.74 13.28 14.27
N GLU A 547 -11.88 13.06 12.98
CA GLU A 547 -10.93 13.52 11.97
C GLU A 547 -11.63 14.48 11.00
N THR A 548 -11.03 15.65 10.77
CA THR A 548 -11.50 16.65 9.82
C THR A 548 -10.45 16.82 8.74
N ASP A 549 -10.84 16.70 7.49
CA ASP A 549 -9.97 16.83 6.33
C ASP A 549 -10.53 17.91 5.37
N LEU A 550 -9.71 18.90 5.03
CA LEU A 550 -10.05 19.96 4.07
C LEU A 550 -8.97 20.01 2.99
N VAL A 551 -9.37 19.94 1.73
CA VAL A 551 -8.45 19.93 0.59
C VAL A 551 -8.85 20.97 -0.44
N VAL A 552 -7.85 21.74 -0.90
CA VAL A 552 -7.97 22.63 -2.06
C VAL A 552 -6.98 22.13 -3.11
N THR A 553 -7.46 21.95 -4.34
CA THR A 553 -6.61 21.52 -5.48
C THR A 553 -6.80 22.49 -6.62
N GLN A 554 -5.70 22.94 -7.24
CA GLN A 554 -5.73 23.76 -8.44
C GLN A 554 -4.61 23.31 -9.39
N GLN A 555 -4.96 23.03 -10.66
CA GLN A 555 -4.02 22.57 -11.68
C GLN A 555 -4.36 23.18 -13.05
N TRP A 556 -3.32 23.40 -13.86
CA TRP A 556 -3.40 23.87 -15.23
C TRP A 556 -2.56 22.97 -16.14
N ASN A 557 -2.92 22.86 -17.40
CA ASN A 557 -2.04 22.35 -18.43
C ASN A 557 -1.11 23.48 -18.95
N PHE A 558 -0.16 23.14 -19.80
CA PHE A 558 0.78 24.13 -20.38
C PHE A 558 0.15 25.02 -21.44
N ALA A 559 -1.05 24.69 -21.91
CA ALA A 559 -1.86 25.61 -22.72
C ALA A 559 -2.55 26.71 -21.88
N GLY A 560 -2.35 26.71 -20.54
CA GLY A 560 -2.94 27.69 -19.61
C GLY A 560 -4.38 27.39 -19.23
N GLN A 561 -4.92 26.25 -19.63
CA GLN A 561 -6.28 25.83 -19.28
C GLN A 561 -6.31 25.26 -17.87
N GLN A 562 -7.24 25.74 -17.03
CA GLN A 562 -7.44 25.18 -15.71
C GLN A 562 -8.15 23.80 -15.78
N THR A 563 -7.39 22.72 -15.61
CA THR A 563 -7.88 21.35 -15.74
C THR A 563 -8.43 20.78 -14.43
N ARG A 564 -8.01 21.33 -13.29
CA ARG A 564 -8.51 20.95 -11.99
C ARG A 564 -8.67 22.16 -11.08
N LEU A 565 -9.85 22.31 -10.51
CA LEU A 565 -10.15 23.18 -9.41
C LEU A 565 -11.13 22.42 -8.52
N GLY A 566 -10.85 22.33 -7.22
CA GLY A 566 -11.71 21.57 -6.33
C GLY A 566 -11.52 21.94 -4.86
N PHE A 567 -12.60 21.91 -4.14
CA PHE A 567 -12.71 22.08 -2.69
C PHE A 567 -13.35 20.82 -2.12
N SER A 568 -12.64 20.12 -1.25
CA SER A 568 -13.11 18.88 -0.64
C SER A 568 -13.10 19.01 0.88
N GLY A 569 -14.16 18.54 1.53
CA GLY A 569 -14.26 18.43 2.97
C GLY A 569 -14.74 17.03 3.38
N ALA A 570 -14.07 16.42 4.36
CA ALA A 570 -14.48 15.17 4.96
C ALA A 570 -14.46 15.27 6.49
N GLN A 571 -15.41 14.60 7.12
CA GLN A 571 -15.53 14.49 8.57
C GLN A 571 -15.74 13.02 8.93
N GLU A 572 -14.77 12.42 9.61
CA GLU A 572 -14.89 11.09 10.20
C GLU A 572 -15.18 11.19 11.70
N LEU A 573 -16.18 10.46 12.16
CA LEU A 573 -16.60 10.35 13.54
C LEU A 573 -16.46 8.90 14.00
N ARG A 574 -15.72 8.66 15.08
CA ARG A 574 -15.57 7.35 15.73
C ARG A 574 -16.30 7.34 17.05
N PHE A 575 -17.17 6.36 17.22
CA PHE A 575 -18.00 6.23 18.40
C PHE A 575 -17.41 5.20 19.39
N PHE A 576 -17.77 5.27 20.66
CA PHE A 576 -17.29 4.34 21.70
C PHE A 576 -17.75 2.90 21.51
N ASN A 577 -18.78 2.65 20.73
CA ASN A 577 -19.24 1.32 20.33
C ASN A 577 -18.51 0.78 19.09
N ASN A 578 -17.35 1.34 18.73
CA ASN A 578 -16.49 1.02 17.59
C ASN A 578 -17.16 1.21 16.20
N THR A 579 -18.29 1.91 16.14
CA THR A 579 -18.87 2.31 14.84
C THR A 579 -18.22 3.58 14.32
N GLN A 580 -18.23 3.77 13.00
CA GLN A 580 -17.63 4.93 12.33
C GLN A 580 -18.62 5.53 11.34
N LEU A 581 -18.66 6.85 11.25
CA LEU A 581 -19.43 7.60 10.28
C LEU A 581 -18.53 8.62 9.59
N GLU A 582 -18.43 8.54 8.27
CA GLU A 582 -17.73 9.53 7.42
C GLU A 582 -18.75 10.28 6.56
N LEU A 583 -18.64 11.59 6.56
CA LEU A 583 -19.41 12.51 5.72
C LEU A 583 -18.44 13.23 4.78
N LYS A 584 -18.75 13.28 3.50
CA LYS A 584 -17.92 13.90 2.48
C LYS A 584 -18.72 14.85 1.61
N LEU A 585 -18.12 16.02 1.32
CA LEU A 585 -18.64 17.03 0.39
C LEU A 585 -17.49 17.55 -0.47
N ASP A 586 -17.65 17.43 -1.78
CA ASP A 586 -16.70 17.99 -2.74
C ASP A 586 -17.44 18.96 -3.67
N PHE A 587 -16.78 20.06 -4.00
CA PHE A 587 -17.22 21.04 -4.99
C PHE A 587 -16.12 21.27 -6.02
N TYR A 588 -16.46 21.07 -7.28
CA TYR A 588 -15.57 21.25 -8.43
C TYR A 588 -16.18 22.31 -9.35
N PRO A 589 -15.66 23.56 -9.34
CA PRO A 589 -16.07 24.60 -10.29
C PRO A 589 -15.81 24.21 -11.75
N LYS A 590 -16.37 24.97 -12.68
CA LYS A 590 -16.14 24.85 -14.12
C LYS A 590 -14.66 24.80 -14.43
N ARG A 591 -14.27 23.83 -15.27
CA ARG A 591 -12.88 23.59 -15.64
C ARG A 591 -12.78 22.99 -17.04
N TRP A 592 -11.56 22.83 -17.53
CA TRP A 592 -11.30 22.16 -18.78
C TRP A 592 -11.09 20.65 -18.55
N GLU A 593 -11.57 19.85 -19.52
CA GLU A 593 -11.18 18.46 -19.71
C GLU A 593 -10.40 18.36 -21.02
N ASP A 594 -9.17 17.86 -20.95
CA ASP A 594 -8.22 17.87 -22.06
C ASP A 594 -7.64 16.49 -22.40
N ARG A 595 -8.14 15.41 -21.74
CA ARG A 595 -7.67 14.04 -21.94
C ARG A 595 -8.74 13.08 -22.50
N ASN A 596 -9.97 13.17 -22.02
CA ASN A 596 -11.03 12.25 -22.43
C ASN A 596 -11.53 12.42 -23.87
N SER A 597 -10.88 13.28 -24.65
CA SER A 597 -11.07 13.42 -26.10
C SER A 597 -10.00 12.72 -26.92
N ASP A 598 -9.11 11.97 -26.29
CA ASP A 598 -8.01 11.24 -26.95
C ASP A 598 -7.14 12.13 -27.84
N GLY A 599 -6.81 13.35 -27.35
CA GLY A 599 -5.99 14.32 -28.07
C GLY A 599 -6.75 15.20 -29.09
N ASN A 600 -8.06 15.01 -29.27
CA ASN A 600 -8.86 15.79 -30.22
C ASN A 600 -9.31 17.17 -29.72
N GLY A 601 -8.70 17.65 -28.63
CA GLY A 601 -8.93 18.98 -28.09
C GLY A 601 -9.54 18.99 -26.69
N ALA A 602 -9.67 20.19 -26.11
CA ALA A 602 -10.19 20.35 -24.75
C ALA A 602 -11.61 20.93 -24.75
N TYR A 603 -12.42 20.48 -23.77
CA TYR A 603 -13.78 20.98 -23.60
C TYR A 603 -14.09 21.38 -22.16
N ARG A 604 -15.13 22.19 -21.97
CA ARG A 604 -15.54 22.75 -20.68
C ARG A 604 -16.48 21.79 -19.93
N LEU A 605 -16.11 21.46 -18.70
CA LEU A 605 -16.97 20.80 -17.73
C LEU A 605 -17.79 21.82 -16.94
N GLN A 606 -19.00 21.42 -16.55
CA GLN A 606 -19.85 22.21 -15.65
C GLN A 606 -19.38 22.13 -14.19
N ASP A 607 -19.96 22.99 -13.33
CA ASP A 607 -19.80 22.86 -11.88
C ASP A 607 -20.34 21.51 -11.41
N ARG A 608 -19.62 20.88 -10.48
CA ARG A 608 -20.01 19.57 -9.95
C ARG A 608 -19.95 19.55 -8.44
N VAL A 609 -21.02 19.05 -7.85
CA VAL A 609 -21.05 18.69 -6.43
C VAL A 609 -21.03 17.16 -6.29
N GLN A 610 -20.27 16.68 -5.33
CA GLN A 610 -20.26 15.29 -4.93
C GLN A 610 -20.49 15.22 -3.43
N THR A 611 -21.38 14.31 -2.99
CA THR A 611 -21.63 14.02 -1.58
C THR A 611 -21.48 12.54 -1.32
N GLY A 612 -21.01 12.18 -0.13
CA GLY A 612 -20.83 10.78 0.28
C GLY A 612 -21.12 10.60 1.76
N ILE A 613 -21.70 9.46 2.09
CA ILE A 613 -21.89 8.98 3.45
C ILE A 613 -21.35 7.56 3.51
N ASN A 614 -20.51 7.28 4.50
CA ASN A 614 -19.95 5.96 4.76
C ASN A 614 -20.16 5.63 6.24
N TYR A 615 -20.89 4.55 6.52
CA TYR A 615 -21.10 4.02 7.85
C TYR A 615 -20.47 2.63 7.96
N SER A 616 -19.67 2.40 9.01
CA SER A 616 -19.07 1.10 9.32
C SER A 616 -19.51 0.64 10.71
N SER A 617 -19.99 -0.59 10.78
CA SER A 617 -20.30 -1.26 12.05
C SER A 617 -19.00 -1.72 12.75
N ASP A 618 -19.12 -2.20 13.99
CA ASP A 618 -18.00 -2.76 14.75
C ASP A 618 -17.42 -4.01 14.07
N SER A 619 -16.19 -3.91 13.58
CA SER A 619 -15.48 -5.00 12.87
C SER A 619 -14.91 -6.08 13.81
N ALA A 620 -14.95 -5.87 15.13
CA ALA A 620 -14.60 -6.91 16.10
C ALA A 620 -15.69 -8.01 16.21
N LYS A 621 -16.94 -7.69 15.83
CA LYS A 621 -18.05 -8.65 15.88
C LYS A 621 -17.95 -9.70 14.76
N PRO A 622 -18.49 -10.91 14.96
CA PRO A 622 -18.52 -11.93 13.91
C PRO A 622 -19.24 -11.49 12.64
N PHE A 623 -20.28 -10.67 12.78
CA PHE A 623 -20.99 -10.03 11.66
C PHE A 623 -20.73 -8.54 11.70
N SER A 624 -20.15 -8.01 10.61
CA SER A 624 -19.92 -6.59 10.44
C SER A 624 -20.27 -6.15 9.01
N TYR A 625 -20.61 -4.87 8.86
CA TYR A 625 -20.98 -4.34 7.56
C TYR A 625 -20.55 -2.88 7.41
N ARG A 626 -20.37 -2.47 6.15
CA ARG A 626 -20.13 -1.10 5.75
C ARG A 626 -21.13 -0.72 4.67
N LEU A 627 -21.81 0.41 4.87
CA LEU A 627 -22.75 0.98 3.93
C LEU A 627 -22.21 2.31 3.39
N ARG A 628 -22.13 2.45 2.07
CA ARG A 628 -21.69 3.68 1.41
C ARG A 628 -22.73 4.14 0.39
N ALA A 629 -23.14 5.38 0.49
CA ALA A 629 -24.01 6.04 -0.48
C ALA A 629 -23.30 7.28 -1.02
N ASN A 630 -23.20 7.40 -2.34
CA ASN A 630 -22.57 8.54 -2.99
C ASN A 630 -23.49 9.08 -4.08
N MET A 631 -23.46 10.41 -4.25
CA MET A 631 -24.07 11.12 -5.35
C MET A 631 -23.08 12.10 -5.94
N ARG A 632 -22.93 12.12 -7.26
CA ARG A 632 -22.05 13.04 -7.99
C ARG A 632 -22.77 13.57 -9.22
N GLN A 633 -22.68 14.87 -9.47
CA GLN A 633 -23.09 15.44 -10.76
C GLN A 633 -22.11 15.02 -11.87
N GLU A 634 -22.62 14.74 -13.07
CA GLU A 634 -21.83 14.34 -14.24
C GLU A 634 -21.31 15.56 -15.03
N ASP A 635 -20.42 15.31 -15.97
CA ASP A 635 -19.58 16.30 -16.65
C ASP A 635 -20.35 17.38 -17.42
N ILE A 636 -21.40 16.99 -18.13
CA ILE A 636 -22.26 17.87 -18.93
C ILE A 636 -23.73 17.80 -18.49
N GLY A 637 -23.97 17.46 -17.22
CA GLY A 637 -25.29 17.28 -16.62
C GLY A 637 -25.66 15.82 -16.43
N GLY A 638 -26.66 15.59 -15.60
CA GLY A 638 -27.00 14.27 -15.08
C GLY A 638 -26.36 13.98 -13.74
N GLN A 639 -26.58 12.77 -13.23
CA GLN A 639 -26.14 12.35 -11.91
C GLN A 639 -25.61 10.92 -11.95
N ASN A 640 -24.56 10.68 -11.21
CA ASN A 640 -24.08 9.36 -10.80
C ASN A 640 -24.52 9.12 -9.36
N ARG A 641 -25.23 8.05 -9.11
CA ARG A 641 -25.65 7.58 -7.78
C ARG A 641 -25.14 6.18 -7.55
N SER A 642 -24.49 5.95 -6.44
CA SER A 642 -24.01 4.62 -6.09
C SER A 642 -24.34 4.26 -4.65
N LEU A 643 -24.72 2.99 -4.46
CA LEU A 643 -24.91 2.34 -3.18
C LEU A 643 -23.97 1.13 -3.13
N SER A 644 -23.18 1.02 -2.05
CA SER A 644 -22.34 -0.13 -1.80
C SER A 644 -22.61 -0.70 -0.41
N LEU A 645 -22.65 -2.01 -0.32
CA LEU A 645 -22.79 -2.77 0.91
C LEU A 645 -21.67 -3.81 0.97
N ASP A 646 -20.78 -3.66 1.93
CA ASP A 646 -19.74 -4.64 2.22
C ASP A 646 -20.15 -5.39 3.49
N ILE A 647 -20.27 -6.70 3.42
CA ILE A 647 -20.59 -7.59 4.55
C ILE A 647 -19.38 -8.44 4.84
N SER A 648 -19.00 -8.55 6.11
CA SER A 648 -18.00 -9.50 6.59
C SER A 648 -18.64 -10.40 7.64
N TYR A 649 -18.55 -11.71 7.44
CA TYR A 649 -19.08 -12.71 8.35
C TYR A 649 -18.00 -13.72 8.72
N GLN A 650 -17.66 -13.76 10.00
CA GLN A 650 -16.61 -14.59 10.58
C GLN A 650 -17.16 -15.35 11.77
N PRO A 651 -17.93 -16.45 11.53
CA PRO A 651 -18.60 -17.21 12.58
C PRO A 651 -17.62 -17.98 13.47
N THR A 652 -16.45 -18.29 12.94
CA THR A 652 -15.36 -18.97 13.66
C THR A 652 -14.03 -18.28 13.35
N ASP A 653 -13.00 -18.59 14.10
CA ASP A 653 -11.62 -18.17 13.88
C ASP A 653 -11.06 -18.61 12.52
N ARG A 654 -11.59 -19.71 11.94
CA ARG A 654 -11.12 -20.35 10.69
C ARG A 654 -11.89 -19.98 9.44
N LEU A 655 -13.15 -19.56 9.57
CA LEU A 655 -14.00 -19.23 8.42
C LEU A 655 -14.21 -17.73 8.32
N SER A 656 -13.84 -17.15 7.18
CA SER A 656 -14.10 -15.76 6.83
C SER A 656 -14.83 -15.70 5.49
N THR A 657 -15.95 -14.98 5.46
CA THR A 657 -16.71 -14.70 4.24
C THR A 657 -16.87 -13.20 4.10
N SER A 658 -16.55 -12.65 2.94
CA SER A 658 -16.87 -11.27 2.59
C SER A 658 -17.73 -11.22 1.33
N LEU A 659 -18.74 -10.36 1.35
CA LEU A 659 -19.58 -10.03 0.20
C LEU A 659 -19.54 -8.52 0.02
N ASP A 660 -18.95 -8.07 -1.09
CA ASP A 660 -18.97 -6.68 -1.50
C ASP A 660 -19.97 -6.54 -2.65
N PHE A 661 -20.91 -5.64 -2.51
CA PHE A 661 -21.97 -5.40 -3.48
C PHE A 661 -22.02 -3.92 -3.81
N LYS A 662 -21.87 -3.56 -5.09
CA LYS A 662 -22.02 -2.19 -5.55
C LYS A 662 -23.05 -2.11 -6.68
N TYR A 663 -24.06 -1.26 -6.50
CA TYR A 663 -24.97 -0.85 -7.55
C TYR A 663 -24.77 0.63 -7.88
N GLU A 664 -24.69 0.96 -9.16
CA GLU A 664 -24.45 2.33 -9.62
C GLU A 664 -25.34 2.65 -10.83
N THR A 665 -25.96 3.82 -10.81
CA THR A 665 -26.72 4.38 -11.94
C THR A 665 -26.12 5.72 -12.36
N ARG A 666 -26.03 5.93 -13.66
CA ARG A 666 -25.52 7.19 -14.24
C ARG A 666 -26.50 7.69 -15.30
N SER A 667 -26.91 8.93 -15.22
CA SER A 667 -27.83 9.54 -16.20
C SER A 667 -27.14 10.51 -17.17
N GLY A 668 -25.83 10.65 -17.09
CA GLY A 668 -25.04 11.59 -17.87
C GLY A 668 -23.62 11.09 -18.16
N TRP A 669 -23.43 9.78 -18.31
CA TRP A 669 -22.12 9.20 -18.56
C TRP A 669 -21.64 9.51 -19.97
N LEU A 670 -20.69 10.45 -20.07
CA LEU A 670 -20.10 10.89 -21.33
C LEU A 670 -18.89 10.02 -21.67
N LEU A 671 -18.88 9.45 -22.86
CA LEU A 671 -17.74 8.72 -23.44
C LEU A 671 -17.34 9.34 -24.76
N HIS A 672 -16.05 9.38 -25.05
CA HIS A 672 -15.50 9.71 -26.36
C HIS A 672 -15.66 8.50 -27.28
N ASP A 673 -16.07 8.77 -28.51
CA ASP A 673 -16.24 7.74 -29.54
C ASP A 673 -15.06 7.71 -30.51
N ALA A 674 -14.91 8.76 -31.32
CA ALA A 674 -13.81 8.95 -32.26
C ALA A 674 -13.74 10.43 -32.68
N GLY A 675 -12.56 10.93 -32.97
CA GLY A 675 -12.37 12.30 -33.43
C GLY A 675 -12.96 13.33 -32.45
N SER A 676 -13.93 14.12 -32.95
CA SER A 676 -14.62 15.14 -32.12
C SER A 676 -15.92 14.64 -31.47
N ASP A 677 -16.31 13.40 -31.67
CA ASP A 677 -17.63 12.89 -31.32
C ASP A 677 -17.65 12.23 -29.94
N PHE A 678 -18.75 12.45 -29.21
CA PHE A 678 -19.02 11.90 -27.90
C PHE A 678 -20.45 11.36 -27.82
N THR A 679 -20.63 10.32 -27.06
CA THR A 679 -21.96 9.80 -26.72
C THR A 679 -22.20 9.88 -25.22
N ARG A 680 -23.37 10.41 -24.83
CA ARG A 680 -23.81 10.41 -23.44
C ARG A 680 -24.79 9.26 -23.22
N PHE A 681 -24.52 8.48 -22.15
CA PHE A 681 -25.28 7.30 -21.82
C PHE A 681 -26.09 7.44 -20.54
N HIS A 682 -27.21 6.75 -20.48
CA HIS A 682 -27.79 6.26 -19.24
C HIS A 682 -27.23 4.86 -18.97
N SER A 683 -26.67 4.63 -17.79
CA SER A 683 -26.09 3.32 -17.47
C SER A 683 -26.50 2.82 -16.10
N GLU A 684 -26.54 1.50 -16.01
CA GLU A 684 -26.69 0.74 -14.78
C GLU A 684 -25.53 -0.22 -14.64
N SER A 685 -24.95 -0.33 -13.46
CA SER A 685 -23.92 -1.32 -13.20
C SER A 685 -24.12 -2.06 -11.89
N LEU A 686 -23.81 -3.35 -11.92
CA LEU A 686 -23.86 -4.24 -10.76
C LEU A 686 -22.51 -4.94 -10.62
N ARG A 687 -21.92 -4.89 -9.41
CA ARG A 687 -20.58 -5.42 -9.14
C ARG A 687 -20.57 -6.22 -7.84
N PRO A 688 -21.01 -7.47 -7.83
CA PRO A 688 -20.83 -8.36 -6.69
C PRO A 688 -19.41 -8.92 -6.66
N LYS A 689 -18.86 -9.05 -5.45
CA LYS A 689 -17.62 -9.76 -5.16
C LYS A 689 -17.82 -10.61 -3.90
N LEU A 690 -17.64 -11.93 -4.03
CA LEU A 690 -17.72 -12.88 -2.94
C LEU A 690 -16.34 -13.47 -2.70
N GLU A 691 -15.87 -13.45 -1.47
CA GLU A 691 -14.66 -14.16 -1.03
C GLU A 691 -15.01 -15.05 0.16
N VAL A 692 -14.55 -16.29 0.11
CA VAL A 692 -14.65 -17.25 1.21
C VAL A 692 -13.26 -17.80 1.47
N SER A 693 -12.78 -17.68 2.69
CA SER A 693 -11.50 -18.23 3.13
C SER A 693 -11.74 -19.18 4.30
N TYR A 694 -11.24 -20.40 4.17
CA TYR A 694 -11.28 -21.41 5.22
C TYR A 694 -9.85 -21.88 5.54
N PHE A 695 -9.49 -21.81 6.80
CA PHE A 695 -8.20 -22.25 7.32
C PHE A 695 -8.33 -23.62 7.97
N LEU A 696 -7.72 -24.64 7.39
CA LEU A 696 -7.59 -25.95 8.01
C LEU A 696 -6.63 -25.87 9.21
N THR A 697 -5.51 -25.17 8.99
CA THR A 697 -4.51 -24.79 10.00
C THR A 697 -4.00 -23.38 9.69
N ALA A 698 -3.16 -22.78 10.53
CA ALA A 698 -2.52 -21.50 10.22
C ALA A 698 -1.67 -21.51 8.93
N SER A 699 -1.16 -22.71 8.53
CA SER A 699 -0.35 -22.93 7.32
C SER A 699 -1.13 -23.45 6.11
N GLN A 700 -2.43 -23.75 6.24
CA GLN A 700 -3.24 -24.35 5.17
C GLN A 700 -4.53 -23.57 4.98
N GLN A 701 -4.71 -23.02 3.75
CA GLN A 701 -5.86 -22.20 3.40
C GLN A 701 -6.53 -22.70 2.12
N ALA A 702 -7.84 -22.83 2.14
CA ALA A 702 -8.69 -22.88 0.95
C ALA A 702 -9.39 -21.53 0.78
N ARG A 703 -9.33 -20.93 -0.42
CA ARG A 703 -9.96 -19.65 -0.73
C ARG A 703 -10.76 -19.76 -2.04
N LEU A 704 -11.98 -19.24 -2.01
CA LEU A 704 -12.81 -19.01 -3.18
C LEU A 704 -12.96 -17.51 -3.36
N SER A 705 -12.82 -17.03 -4.59
CA SER A 705 -13.07 -15.64 -4.96
C SER A 705 -13.89 -15.60 -6.24
N LEU A 706 -15.03 -14.94 -6.20
CA LEU A 706 -15.89 -14.70 -7.36
C LEU A 706 -16.09 -13.18 -7.47
N GLN A 707 -15.71 -12.62 -8.60
CA GLN A 707 -15.95 -11.22 -8.92
C GLN A 707 -16.63 -11.13 -10.29
N TRP A 708 -17.68 -10.34 -10.37
CA TRP A 708 -18.34 -10.05 -11.63
C TRP A 708 -18.65 -8.55 -11.75
N VAL A 709 -18.54 -8.03 -12.97
CA VAL A 709 -18.89 -6.66 -13.32
C VAL A 709 -19.84 -6.70 -14.50
N GLY A 710 -21.09 -6.33 -14.25
CA GLY A 710 -22.11 -6.11 -15.28
C GLY A 710 -22.37 -4.63 -15.46
N ILE A 711 -22.29 -4.12 -16.69
CA ILE A 711 -22.63 -2.75 -17.06
C ILE A 711 -23.57 -2.79 -18.24
N LYS A 712 -24.65 -2.02 -18.20
CA LYS A 712 -25.56 -1.75 -19.31
C LYS A 712 -25.53 -0.26 -19.59
N ALA A 713 -25.28 0.13 -20.82
CA ALA A 713 -25.23 1.52 -21.24
C ALA A 713 -26.17 1.74 -22.44
N PHE A 714 -27.11 2.64 -22.25
CA PHE A 714 -28.12 3.00 -23.26
C PHE A 714 -27.81 4.43 -23.74
N GLU A 715 -27.62 4.57 -25.06
CA GLU A 715 -27.40 5.88 -25.68
C GLU A 715 -28.58 6.82 -25.36
N ARG A 716 -28.24 8.01 -24.87
CA ARG A 716 -29.21 9.07 -24.61
C ARG A 716 -29.19 10.12 -25.69
N ASP A 717 -28.02 10.71 -25.98
CA ASP A 717 -27.79 11.73 -26.98
C ASP A 717 -26.31 11.79 -27.38
N ARG A 718 -26.04 12.45 -28.52
CA ARG A 718 -24.71 12.62 -29.09
C ARG A 718 -24.26 14.07 -28.97
N TRP A 719 -22.98 14.25 -28.81
CA TRP A 719 -22.33 15.54 -28.61
C TRP A 719 -21.08 15.62 -29.48
N ARG A 720 -20.73 16.85 -29.87
CA ARG A 720 -19.54 17.09 -30.67
C ARG A 720 -18.69 18.20 -30.06
N LEU A 721 -17.37 18.02 -30.08
CA LEU A 721 -16.39 19.04 -29.73
C LEU A 721 -16.23 19.98 -30.91
N PRO A 722 -16.53 21.29 -30.77
CA PRO A 722 -16.27 22.28 -31.83
C PRO A 722 -14.79 22.39 -32.14
N ALA A 723 -14.42 22.66 -33.41
CA ALA A 723 -13.03 22.81 -33.83
C ALA A 723 -12.26 23.91 -33.06
N THR A 724 -12.98 24.93 -32.56
CA THR A 724 -12.41 25.99 -31.71
C THR A 724 -12.23 25.57 -30.25
N GLY A 725 -12.60 24.34 -29.89
CA GLY A 725 -12.70 23.90 -28.49
C GLY A 725 -13.87 24.57 -27.77
N GLY A 726 -13.96 24.37 -26.47
CA GLY A 726 -14.94 25.04 -25.63
C GLY A 726 -16.06 24.13 -25.15
N GLN A 727 -17.30 24.60 -25.17
CA GLN A 727 -18.42 23.79 -24.69
C GLN A 727 -18.84 22.74 -25.74
N LEU A 728 -19.06 21.50 -25.32
CA LEU A 728 -19.60 20.47 -26.21
C LEU A 728 -20.97 20.94 -26.71
N ALA A 729 -21.21 20.78 -28.00
CA ALA A 729 -22.49 21.08 -28.64
C ALA A 729 -23.29 19.81 -28.89
N PRO A 730 -24.63 19.82 -28.74
CA PRO A 730 -25.44 18.68 -29.14
C PRO A 730 -25.27 18.39 -30.64
N ASP A 731 -25.03 17.15 -31.00
CA ASP A 731 -25.01 16.73 -32.39
C ASP A 731 -26.45 16.43 -32.81
N GLY A 732 -27.04 17.38 -33.61
CA GLY A 732 -28.43 17.30 -34.09
C GLY A 732 -28.69 16.20 -35.12
N ALA A 733 -27.63 15.53 -35.61
CA ALA A 733 -27.71 14.53 -36.67
C ALA A 733 -27.62 13.10 -36.11
N SER A 734 -28.54 12.70 -35.26
CA SER A 734 -28.57 11.30 -34.79
C SER A 734 -29.18 10.33 -35.81
N ALA A 735 -28.67 10.33 -37.04
CA ALA A 735 -29.08 9.47 -38.13
C ALA A 735 -28.21 8.19 -38.23
N GLY A 736 -28.04 7.46 -37.15
CA GLY A 736 -27.29 6.21 -37.18
C GLY A 736 -27.83 5.20 -36.14
N PRO A 737 -27.40 3.94 -36.19
CA PRO A 737 -27.79 2.95 -35.19
C PRO A 737 -27.41 3.43 -33.79
N ARG A 738 -28.22 3.00 -32.81
CA ARG A 738 -27.90 3.29 -31.38
C ARG A 738 -26.58 2.63 -30.96
N ARG A 739 -25.81 3.33 -30.14
CA ARG A 739 -24.52 2.88 -29.59
C ARG A 739 -24.69 2.22 -28.22
N ASP A 740 -25.83 1.58 -27.99
CA ASP A 740 -26.06 0.83 -26.75
C ASP A 740 -25.02 -0.27 -26.63
N PHE A 741 -24.45 -0.45 -25.43
CA PHE A 741 -23.45 -1.49 -25.19
C PHE A 741 -23.58 -2.09 -23.78
N SER A 742 -23.02 -3.27 -23.60
CA SER A 742 -22.87 -3.91 -22.30
C SER A 742 -21.45 -4.40 -22.10
N ILE A 743 -21.07 -4.52 -20.83
CA ILE A 743 -19.83 -5.13 -20.38
C ILE A 743 -20.18 -6.19 -19.36
N SER A 744 -19.67 -7.40 -19.57
CA SER A 744 -19.83 -8.52 -18.64
C SER A 744 -18.49 -9.19 -18.45
N ARG A 745 -17.85 -8.95 -17.29
CA ARG A 745 -16.53 -9.50 -16.93
C ARG A 745 -16.65 -10.35 -15.69
N LEU A 746 -16.21 -11.61 -15.79
CA LEU A 746 -16.19 -12.57 -14.70
C LEU A 746 -14.75 -12.97 -14.36
N SER A 747 -14.46 -13.08 -13.09
CA SER A 747 -13.26 -13.74 -12.57
C SER A 747 -13.66 -14.63 -11.39
N PHE A 748 -13.42 -15.91 -11.52
CA PHE A 748 -13.56 -16.89 -10.44
C PHE A 748 -12.23 -17.56 -10.22
N GLN A 749 -11.83 -17.70 -8.95
CA GLN A 749 -10.63 -18.42 -8.55
C GLN A 749 -10.93 -19.28 -7.32
N ALA A 750 -10.57 -20.56 -7.40
CA ALA A 750 -10.49 -21.47 -6.26
C ALA A 750 -9.02 -21.79 -5.99
N ARG A 751 -8.52 -21.48 -4.80
CA ARG A 751 -7.11 -21.64 -4.43
C ARG A 751 -6.97 -22.44 -3.16
N TYR A 752 -6.11 -23.45 -3.19
CA TYR A 752 -5.55 -24.10 -2.01
C TYR A 752 -4.09 -23.72 -1.88
N ARG A 753 -3.68 -23.26 -0.68
CA ARG A 753 -2.28 -23.00 -0.31
C ARG A 753 -1.92 -23.83 0.90
N TRP A 754 -0.77 -24.44 0.83
CA TRP A 754 -0.14 -25.12 1.97
C TRP A 754 1.29 -24.61 2.13
N GLU A 755 1.57 -23.90 3.21
CA GLU A 755 2.92 -23.56 3.64
C GLU A 755 3.53 -24.78 4.33
N ILE A 756 4.32 -25.55 3.56
CA ILE A 756 4.95 -26.82 3.98
C ILE A 756 6.04 -26.58 5.01
N ALA A 757 6.78 -25.49 4.87
CA ALA A 757 7.81 -24.99 5.76
C ALA A 757 7.88 -23.45 5.60
N PRO A 758 8.52 -22.68 6.49
CA PRO A 758 8.64 -21.24 6.33
C PRO A 758 9.13 -20.85 4.94
N LEU A 759 8.33 -20.05 4.23
CA LEU A 759 8.56 -19.60 2.83
C LEU A 759 8.64 -20.74 1.79
N SER A 760 8.02 -21.90 2.07
CA SER A 760 7.92 -23.04 1.14
C SER A 760 6.47 -23.40 0.95
N ASP A 761 5.95 -23.24 -0.27
CA ASP A 761 4.54 -23.32 -0.54
C ASP A 761 4.18 -24.32 -1.63
N LEU A 762 3.06 -25.00 -1.45
CA LEU A 762 2.31 -25.68 -2.49
C LEU A 762 1.04 -24.86 -2.80
N PHE A 763 0.83 -24.59 -4.07
CA PHE A 763 -0.39 -23.97 -4.57
C PHE A 763 -1.10 -24.89 -5.54
N VAL A 764 -2.43 -24.96 -5.40
CA VAL A 764 -3.35 -25.51 -6.40
C VAL A 764 -4.38 -24.43 -6.68
N VAL A 765 -4.42 -23.96 -7.93
CA VAL A 765 -5.24 -22.81 -8.31
C VAL A 765 -6.06 -23.16 -9.54
N TYR A 766 -7.38 -23.09 -9.42
CA TYR A 766 -8.28 -23.13 -10.54
C TYR A 766 -8.78 -21.72 -10.82
N THR A 767 -8.72 -21.29 -12.07
CA THR A 767 -9.17 -19.96 -12.50
C THR A 767 -10.12 -20.10 -13.68
N ARG A 768 -11.27 -19.41 -13.60
CA ARG A 768 -12.22 -19.29 -14.70
C ARG A 768 -12.59 -17.82 -14.89
N GLY A 769 -12.58 -17.34 -16.15
CA GLY A 769 -12.84 -15.94 -16.44
C GLY A 769 -13.43 -15.72 -17.81
N SER A 770 -14.16 -14.62 -17.98
CA SER A 770 -14.70 -14.17 -19.25
C SER A 770 -14.69 -12.65 -19.35
N ASP A 771 -14.65 -12.13 -20.56
CA ASP A 771 -14.77 -10.70 -20.89
C ASP A 771 -15.47 -10.59 -22.25
N LEU A 772 -16.76 -10.84 -22.27
CA LEU A 772 -17.55 -10.88 -23.49
C LEU A 772 -18.67 -9.85 -23.41
N PRO A 773 -18.93 -9.13 -24.51
CA PRO A 773 -20.14 -8.32 -24.61
C PRO A 773 -21.37 -9.24 -24.60
N SER A 774 -22.38 -8.87 -23.83
CA SER A 774 -23.65 -9.55 -23.78
C SER A 774 -24.76 -8.64 -24.34
N ASN A 775 -25.96 -9.18 -24.52
CA ASN A 775 -27.07 -8.34 -24.93
C ASN A 775 -27.41 -7.31 -23.85
N VAL A 776 -27.34 -6.02 -24.19
CA VAL A 776 -27.61 -4.91 -23.26
C VAL A 776 -29.00 -4.97 -22.60
N ARG A 777 -29.97 -5.62 -23.25
CA ARG A 777 -31.33 -5.78 -22.74
C ARG A 777 -31.53 -7.01 -21.86
N SER A 778 -30.54 -7.90 -21.80
CA SER A 778 -30.58 -9.07 -20.91
C SER A 778 -30.57 -8.63 -19.44
N SER A 779 -31.20 -9.43 -18.57
CA SER A 779 -31.09 -9.18 -17.11
C SER A 779 -29.65 -9.37 -16.64
N PHE A 780 -29.27 -8.77 -15.52
CA PHE A 780 -27.92 -8.96 -14.93
C PHE A 780 -27.66 -10.43 -14.57
N SER A 781 -28.68 -11.17 -14.16
CA SER A 781 -28.57 -12.62 -13.91
C SER A 781 -28.23 -13.41 -15.17
N ASN A 782 -28.89 -13.10 -16.32
CA ASN A 782 -28.58 -13.75 -17.59
C ASN A 782 -27.16 -13.40 -18.07
N GLN A 783 -26.74 -12.12 -17.95
CA GLN A 783 -25.37 -11.70 -18.30
C GLN A 783 -24.32 -12.43 -17.45
N LEU A 784 -24.60 -12.66 -16.17
CA LEU A 784 -23.70 -13.44 -15.29
C LEU A 784 -23.67 -14.92 -15.71
N SER A 785 -24.81 -15.53 -16.05
CA SER A 785 -24.86 -16.92 -16.53
C SER A 785 -24.09 -17.07 -17.84
N GLU A 786 -24.32 -16.19 -18.82
CA GLU A 786 -23.60 -16.18 -20.11
C GLU A 786 -22.05 -16.03 -19.85
N ALA A 787 -21.65 -15.14 -18.95
CA ALA A 787 -20.23 -14.96 -18.58
C ALA A 787 -19.63 -16.23 -17.94
N TRP A 788 -20.43 -16.98 -17.19
CA TRP A 788 -19.97 -18.24 -16.60
C TRP A 788 -19.86 -19.35 -17.65
N GLU A 789 -20.78 -19.44 -18.58
CA GLU A 789 -20.82 -20.48 -19.62
C GLU A 789 -19.74 -20.29 -20.70
N GLN A 790 -19.45 -19.01 -21.07
CA GLN A 790 -18.53 -18.66 -22.15
C GLN A 790 -17.19 -18.19 -21.59
N ALA A 791 -16.42 -19.12 -21.02
CA ALA A 791 -15.12 -18.80 -20.46
C ALA A 791 -14.08 -18.51 -21.56
N LEU A 792 -13.31 -17.43 -21.37
CA LEU A 792 -12.08 -17.13 -22.14
C LEU A 792 -10.82 -17.66 -21.44
N VAL A 793 -10.92 -17.88 -20.14
CA VAL A 793 -9.88 -18.49 -19.30
C VAL A 793 -10.53 -19.62 -18.52
N ASP A 794 -9.97 -20.83 -18.60
CA ASP A 794 -10.36 -21.99 -17.81
C ASP A 794 -9.11 -22.83 -17.56
N SER A 795 -8.44 -22.57 -16.41
CA SER A 795 -7.11 -23.12 -16.17
C SER A 795 -6.95 -23.69 -14.77
N LEU A 796 -6.18 -24.76 -14.67
CA LEU A 796 -5.72 -25.36 -13.42
C LEU A 796 -4.20 -25.28 -13.35
N VAL A 797 -3.69 -24.67 -12.28
CA VAL A 797 -2.25 -24.52 -12.03
C VAL A 797 -1.88 -25.23 -10.73
N VAL A 798 -0.85 -26.06 -10.77
CA VAL A 798 -0.23 -26.64 -9.60
C VAL A 798 1.22 -26.15 -9.54
N LYS A 799 1.62 -25.53 -8.42
CA LYS A 799 2.96 -24.98 -8.24
C LYS A 799 3.52 -25.37 -6.88
N ILE A 800 4.73 -25.86 -6.87
CA ILE A 800 5.50 -26.07 -5.66
C ILE A 800 6.77 -25.20 -5.70
N ARG A 801 7.02 -24.49 -4.61
CA ARG A 801 8.25 -23.73 -4.36
C ARG A 801 8.79 -24.12 -3.00
N TYR A 802 10.06 -24.45 -2.92
CA TYR A 802 10.66 -24.90 -1.67
C TYR A 802 11.94 -24.12 -1.35
N ARG A 803 12.12 -23.77 -0.09
CA ARG A 803 13.27 -23.02 0.41
C ARG A 803 14.36 -23.97 0.89
N PHE A 804 15.56 -23.84 0.30
CA PHE A 804 16.79 -24.49 0.77
C PHE A 804 17.77 -23.41 1.25
N GLY A 805 18.49 -23.68 2.33
CA GLY A 805 19.51 -22.79 2.88
C GLY A 805 19.22 -22.43 4.35
N ASN A 806 20.21 -21.76 4.93
CA ASN A 806 20.22 -21.41 6.36
C ASN A 806 19.43 -20.13 6.64
#